data_0ebc3d493f84abc8c0ddaf32d18aefbb
#
_entry.id   0ebc3d493f84abc8c0ddaf32d18aefbb
#
_cell.length_a   1.000
_cell.length_b   1.000
_cell.length_c   1.000
_cell.angle_alpha   90.00
_cell.angle_beta   90.00
_cell.angle_gamma   90.00
#
_symmetry.space_group_name_H-M   'P 1'
#
loop_
_entity.id
_entity.type
_entity.pdbx_description
1 polymer ?
#
loop_
_entity_poly.entity_id
_entity_poly.type
_entity_poly.pdbx_seq_one_letter_code
_entity_poly.pdbx_strand_id
1 'polypeptide(L)'
;MTFLDRSWRRHRARLPLATALSALAWFSVPEAKADPKLRYQIDQRGDMILIGNTVGFDCRPGIPKPVVGTVDTSSCGTNVEDSSADVWWRDDAGGAGGAVANLDVKVPDARTTAVLQLPDGAKVTYARLYWAGTYEESSPPDGKVTVERPGQPPRMIVAASADIDRNYIGGKSYQSSADITGLLQQYGSGQYRVSGVPRMPSANTNSDVAYATWSIVVFYQKDGAPIRNLTLWDGLTGVVGGSKTSLNLSGFRVPMGTKIDAKLGLVAYDGDHDYDGDSLTWNGTRLVDGTSGSDNNFFNSSRTYLGQAMTTSGDLPQLSGDAGSMMGIDLDVVDVSPYVKPNDTQATMVLESTKEDIVLLGVVATSIASTKPIIETILTYPPGVSTKPGDVIEFTSTSRNIGDAVGGDLIIEQKLPPGLSYVPESVRLTVGAEPSLNGPKTDKPGDDQVEWDPLTGTLRIRIGKGATATKGGTLDPTDPPVIVKYQVRIDDRAYGELPLQSTTSVTPVGGANSGPIAFPSGNGVNPGAPTIVVVPPCVSNDDCSPGAPVCDKKGAEPRCTDVCDSDVDCQGTPGGSEICSAMKKCVQCSSGASAACTAAGPGSQCITPGFCGCNTNADCGGRTCDVVTNLCPKTAIDLSVNVTHEPQAARQDTPIVYAVSVKNQSGLADAGPVRVTFEVQRGGLIDKLTAQPGWRCSFIDQKVSCLRYRPLQPGESLQVVAVTVLGSAVAMQDPPTVTISATVASDGSMDPSPADNTVTQTLELGVLRVAGGGLGCSTSQSGSAGSLLGLLASALLSLLGLRLRRRNQANT
;
A
#
# COMPACT_ATOMS: atom_id res chain seq x y z
N MET A 1 10.68 71.92 -7.78
CA MET A 1 10.03 73.19 -7.55
C MET A 1 8.62 72.92 -7.08
N THR A 2 8.51 73.02 -5.87
CA THR A 2 7.61 73.79 -5.02
C THR A 2 6.13 73.38 -5.03
N PHE A 3 5.67 72.77 -3.98
CA PHE A 3 5.27 73.21 -2.65
C PHE A 3 3.73 73.47 -2.49
N LEU A 4 3.19 72.79 -1.50
CA LEU A 4 2.26 73.23 -0.41
C LEU A 4 0.78 73.40 -0.83
N ASP A 5 -0.14 73.29 0.04
CA ASP A 5 -0.40 72.76 1.42
C ASP A 5 -1.85 73.08 1.73
N ARG A 6 -2.49 72.37 2.64
CA ARG A 6 -3.60 72.72 3.60
C ARG A 6 -4.97 73.08 3.00
N SER A 7 -6.10 72.80 3.59
CA SER A 7 -6.49 72.62 4.98
C SER A 7 -8.00 72.23 5.13
N TRP A 8 -8.29 71.48 6.14
CA TRP A 8 -9.50 71.42 6.96
C TRP A 8 -10.64 72.36 6.73
N ARG A 9 -11.90 71.86 6.64
CA ARG A 9 -13.04 72.34 7.42
C ARG A 9 -14.11 71.26 7.60
N ARG A 10 -14.50 71.03 8.88
CA ARG A 10 -15.67 70.31 9.32
C ARG A 10 -16.94 71.11 9.01
N HIS A 11 -18.00 70.42 8.52
CA HIS A 11 -19.38 70.83 8.77
C HIS A 11 -20.23 69.67 9.19
N ARG A 12 -20.78 69.74 10.40
CA ARG A 12 -21.88 68.94 10.90
C ARG A 12 -23.15 69.38 10.20
N ALA A 13 -23.95 68.48 9.66
CA ALA A 13 -25.37 68.67 9.35
C ALA A 13 -26.15 67.46 9.85
N ARG A 14 -27.27 67.76 10.44
CA ARG A 14 -28.19 66.88 11.21
C ARG A 14 -29.02 66.01 10.26
N LEU A 15 -29.26 64.72 10.69
CA LEU A 15 -30.23 63.79 10.10
C LEU A 15 -31.65 64.25 10.32
N PRO A 16 -32.56 63.88 9.42
CA PRO A 16 -33.91 63.45 9.80
C PRO A 16 -34.07 61.94 9.68
N LEU A 17 -34.71 61.35 10.69
CA LEU A 17 -35.22 59.98 10.70
C LEU A 17 -36.22 59.81 9.55
N ALA A 18 -35.90 58.88 8.63
CA ALA A 18 -36.87 58.32 7.73
C ALA A 18 -36.89 56.80 7.96
N THR A 19 -38.01 56.29 8.40
CA THR A 19 -38.39 54.88 8.54
C THR A 19 -38.23 54.18 7.21
N ALA A 20 -37.18 53.31 7.08
CA ALA A 20 -37.04 52.39 5.96
C ALA A 20 -37.60 51.03 6.40
N LEU A 21 -38.72 50.63 5.82
CA LEU A 21 -39.17 49.23 5.81
C LEU A 21 -38.06 48.37 5.19
N SER A 22 -37.52 47.46 5.97
CA SER A 22 -36.61 46.39 5.50
C SER A 22 -37.45 45.38 4.74
N ALA A 23 -37.48 45.47 3.42
CA ALA A 23 -37.81 44.31 2.59
C ALA A 23 -36.61 43.32 2.73
N LEU A 24 -36.79 42.28 3.53
CA LEU A 24 -35.94 41.06 3.45
C LEU A 24 -36.13 40.46 2.06
N ALA A 25 -35.28 40.82 1.12
CA ALA A 25 -35.10 40.00 -0.07
C ALA A 25 -34.45 38.69 0.40
N TRP A 26 -35.18 37.62 0.34
CA TRP A 26 -34.65 36.28 0.40
C TRP A 26 -33.77 36.12 -0.85
N PHE A 27 -32.47 36.35 -0.69
CA PHE A 27 -31.53 35.84 -1.64
C PHE A 27 -31.53 34.30 -1.43
N SER A 28 -32.26 33.59 -2.27
CA SER A 28 -31.98 32.19 -2.49
C SER A 28 -30.54 32.13 -2.99
N VAL A 29 -29.64 31.73 -2.12
CA VAL A 29 -28.31 31.28 -2.54
C VAL A 29 -28.58 30.18 -3.54
N PRO A 30 -28.14 30.27 -4.80
CA PRO A 30 -28.26 29.13 -5.70
C PRO A 30 -27.47 27.99 -5.04
N GLU A 31 -28.16 26.89 -4.70
CA GLU A 31 -27.49 25.68 -4.25
C GLU A 31 -26.49 25.30 -5.34
N ALA A 32 -25.22 25.20 -4.94
CA ALA A 32 -24.19 24.81 -5.85
C ALA A 32 -24.49 23.37 -6.32
N LYS A 33 -24.84 23.22 -7.61
CA LYS A 33 -24.82 21.90 -8.24
C LYS A 33 -23.43 21.31 -8.01
N ALA A 34 -23.37 20.17 -7.37
CA ALA A 34 -22.11 19.45 -7.20
C ALA A 34 -21.74 18.83 -8.54
N ASP A 35 -21.01 19.56 -9.37
CA ASP A 35 -20.47 18.99 -10.61
C ASP A 35 -19.54 17.82 -10.27
N PRO A 36 -19.53 16.74 -11.07
CA PRO A 36 -18.64 15.61 -10.85
C PRO A 36 -17.17 16.06 -10.78
N LYS A 37 -16.49 15.69 -9.71
CA LYS A 37 -15.08 16.04 -9.47
C LYS A 37 -14.17 14.81 -9.62
N LEU A 38 -12.96 15.01 -10.12
CA LEU A 38 -11.97 13.93 -10.17
C LEU A 38 -11.64 13.47 -8.74
N ARG A 39 -11.99 12.23 -8.43
CA ARG A 39 -11.74 11.59 -7.14
C ARG A 39 -10.42 10.83 -7.11
N TYR A 40 -10.14 10.08 -8.17
CA TYR A 40 -8.95 9.25 -8.26
C TYR A 40 -8.55 9.04 -9.72
N GLN A 41 -7.24 8.99 -9.98
CA GLN A 41 -6.68 8.69 -11.30
C GLN A 41 -5.40 7.90 -11.14
N ILE A 42 -5.23 6.85 -11.96
CA ILE A 42 -4.01 6.04 -12.01
C ILE A 42 -3.77 5.51 -13.43
N ASP A 43 -2.50 5.45 -13.82
CA ASP A 43 -2.05 4.74 -15.02
C ASP A 43 -1.43 3.42 -14.58
N GLN A 44 -1.99 2.30 -15.02
CA GLN A 44 -1.50 0.97 -14.64
C GLN A 44 -1.90 -0.11 -15.65
N ARG A 45 -1.23 -1.24 -15.59
CA ARG A 45 -1.73 -2.46 -16.23
C ARG A 45 -2.90 -3.00 -15.42
N GLY A 46 -4.05 -3.22 -16.03
CA GLY A 46 -5.24 -3.68 -15.34
C GLY A 46 -6.52 -3.11 -15.92
N ASP A 47 -7.57 -3.04 -15.11
CA ASP A 47 -8.89 -2.55 -15.54
C ASP A 47 -9.73 -2.14 -14.34
N MET A 48 -11.01 -1.86 -14.57
CA MET A 48 -12.01 -1.57 -13.55
C MET A 48 -13.09 -2.65 -13.48
N ILE A 49 -13.70 -2.77 -12.31
CA ILE A 49 -14.92 -3.57 -12.08
C ILE A 49 -15.91 -2.68 -11.33
N LEU A 50 -17.18 -2.76 -11.74
CA LEU A 50 -18.31 -2.12 -11.09
C LEU A 50 -19.25 -3.20 -10.58
N ILE A 51 -19.52 -3.23 -9.28
CA ILE A 51 -20.50 -4.11 -8.65
C ILE A 51 -21.47 -3.30 -7.79
N GLY A 52 -22.64 -3.84 -7.54
CA GLY A 52 -23.64 -3.22 -6.68
C GLY A 52 -24.96 -3.96 -6.72
N ASN A 53 -25.91 -3.52 -5.90
CA ASN A 53 -27.26 -4.04 -5.91
C ASN A 53 -28.24 -2.99 -5.39
N THR A 54 -29.50 -3.08 -5.80
CA THR A 54 -30.58 -2.25 -5.25
C THR A 54 -31.09 -2.81 -3.93
N VAL A 55 -31.56 -1.94 -3.04
CA VAL A 55 -32.22 -2.30 -1.78
C VAL A 55 -33.74 -2.27 -1.91
N GLY A 56 -34.26 -1.66 -2.97
CA GLY A 56 -35.69 -1.55 -3.25
C GLY A 56 -36.17 -2.47 -4.37
N PHE A 57 -37.50 -2.69 -4.44
CA PHE A 57 -38.16 -3.36 -5.54
C PHE A 57 -39.48 -2.66 -5.86
N ASP A 58 -39.77 -2.43 -7.14
CA ASP A 58 -40.99 -1.89 -7.68
C ASP A 58 -41.97 -3.06 -7.96
N CYS A 59 -43.14 -3.04 -7.38
CA CYS A 59 -44.19 -4.07 -7.53
C CYS A 59 -45.00 -3.94 -8.82
N ARG A 60 -44.73 -2.97 -9.66
CA ARG A 60 -45.50 -2.68 -10.86
C ARG A 60 -45.52 -3.85 -11.86
N PRO A 61 -46.66 -4.06 -12.56
CA PRO A 61 -46.72 -5.02 -13.64
C PRO A 61 -45.70 -4.70 -14.76
N GLY A 62 -45.01 -5.71 -15.24
CA GLY A 62 -43.99 -5.55 -16.29
C GLY A 62 -42.57 -5.46 -15.79
N ILE A 63 -42.34 -5.20 -14.51
CA ILE A 63 -41.01 -5.23 -13.91
C ILE A 63 -40.43 -6.65 -13.96
N PRO A 64 -39.17 -6.83 -14.40
CA PRO A 64 -38.56 -8.15 -14.45
C PRO A 64 -38.52 -8.84 -13.08
N LYS A 65 -38.92 -10.10 -13.04
CA LYS A 65 -38.86 -10.90 -11.83
C LYS A 65 -37.41 -11.17 -11.46
N PRO A 66 -37.04 -11.20 -10.17
CA PRO A 66 -35.70 -11.58 -9.74
C PRO A 66 -35.40 -13.01 -10.19
N VAL A 67 -34.14 -13.26 -10.61
CA VAL A 67 -33.64 -14.60 -10.95
C VAL A 67 -33.56 -15.46 -9.69
N VAL A 68 -33.08 -14.87 -8.59
CA VAL A 68 -33.09 -15.45 -7.25
C VAL A 68 -33.58 -14.41 -6.25
N GLY A 69 -34.56 -14.81 -5.45
CA GLY A 69 -35.21 -13.96 -4.48
C GLY A 69 -36.73 -14.00 -4.66
N THR A 70 -37.46 -13.55 -3.66
CA THR A 70 -38.92 -13.55 -3.64
C THR A 70 -39.44 -12.18 -3.21
N VAL A 71 -40.47 -11.71 -3.90
CA VAL A 71 -41.18 -10.50 -3.50
C VAL A 71 -42.54 -10.92 -2.92
N ASP A 72 -42.85 -10.46 -1.71
CA ASP A 72 -44.16 -10.65 -1.12
C ASP A 72 -45.13 -9.59 -1.67
N THR A 73 -45.79 -9.93 -2.76
CA THR A 73 -46.72 -9.04 -3.43
C THR A 73 -47.98 -8.66 -2.57
N SER A 74 -48.25 -9.41 -1.49
CA SER A 74 -49.27 -9.07 -0.53
C SER A 74 -48.88 -7.89 0.36
N SER A 75 -47.57 -7.63 0.46
CA SER A 75 -47.00 -6.52 1.21
C SER A 75 -46.74 -5.29 0.36
N CYS A 76 -46.95 -5.33 -0.97
CA CYS A 76 -46.81 -4.14 -1.83
C CYS A 76 -47.81 -3.05 -1.42
N GLY A 77 -47.41 -1.78 -1.50
CA GLY A 77 -48.27 -0.62 -1.20
C GLY A 77 -49.48 -0.51 -2.14
N THR A 78 -50.23 0.55 -2.02
CA THR A 78 -51.39 0.80 -2.87
C THR A 78 -51.06 1.61 -4.12
N ASN A 79 -49.91 2.27 -4.17
CA ASN A 79 -49.38 2.99 -5.33
C ASN A 79 -48.32 2.14 -6.01
N VAL A 80 -48.75 1.20 -6.84
CA VAL A 80 -47.86 0.26 -7.55
C VAL A 80 -47.80 0.58 -9.06
N GLU A 81 -48.10 1.83 -9.46
CA GLU A 81 -48.15 2.27 -10.86
C GLU A 81 -47.03 3.28 -11.19
N ASP A 82 -46.24 3.67 -10.21
CA ASP A 82 -45.06 4.53 -10.41
C ASP A 82 -43.77 3.72 -10.55
N SER A 83 -42.64 4.39 -10.80
CA SER A 83 -41.32 3.76 -10.98
C SER A 83 -40.53 3.67 -9.69
N SER A 84 -41.16 3.81 -8.52
CA SER A 84 -40.51 3.88 -7.22
C SER A 84 -40.48 2.53 -6.48
N ALA A 85 -39.61 2.40 -5.50
CA ALA A 85 -39.56 1.21 -4.66
C ALA A 85 -40.80 1.09 -3.74
N ASP A 86 -41.59 0.02 -3.90
CA ASP A 86 -42.74 -0.33 -3.05
C ASP A 86 -42.31 -1.14 -1.82
N VAL A 87 -41.34 -1.99 -1.94
CA VAL A 87 -40.85 -2.90 -0.90
C VAL A 87 -39.34 -2.93 -0.84
N TRP A 88 -38.80 -3.52 0.22
CA TRP A 88 -37.36 -3.52 0.49
C TRP A 88 -36.81 -4.93 0.66
N TRP A 89 -35.61 -5.15 0.15
CA TRP A 89 -34.93 -6.42 0.18
C TRP A 89 -34.27 -6.70 1.54
N ARG A 90 -34.43 -7.94 1.96
CA ARG A 90 -33.65 -8.55 3.06
C ARG A 90 -32.97 -9.82 2.57
N ASP A 91 -31.68 -9.84 2.68
CA ASP A 91 -30.84 -11.01 2.42
C ASP A 91 -30.27 -11.54 3.75
N ASP A 92 -30.75 -12.70 4.20
CA ASP A 92 -30.33 -13.32 5.47
C ASP A 92 -29.17 -14.28 5.33
N ALA A 93 -28.39 -14.17 4.27
CA ALA A 93 -27.20 -14.98 3.97
C ALA A 93 -27.46 -16.44 3.52
N GLY A 94 -27.07 -16.68 2.29
CA GLY A 94 -26.57 -17.97 1.87
C GLY A 94 -27.60 -19.11 1.78
N GLY A 95 -28.52 -19.01 0.85
CA GLY A 95 -29.34 -20.15 0.41
C GLY A 95 -30.04 -19.80 -0.90
N ALA A 96 -30.36 -20.77 -1.71
CA ALA A 96 -31.23 -20.56 -2.85
C ALA A 96 -32.57 -19.96 -2.36
N GLY A 97 -32.87 -18.75 -2.78
CA GLY A 97 -34.05 -18.02 -2.31
C GLY A 97 -33.83 -17.18 -1.03
N GLY A 98 -32.57 -16.94 -0.61
CA GLY A 98 -32.24 -16.23 0.61
C GLY A 98 -32.59 -14.76 0.66
N ALA A 99 -33.01 -14.14 -0.43
CA ALA A 99 -33.45 -12.75 -0.48
C ALA A 99 -35.00 -12.68 -0.56
N VAL A 100 -35.62 -11.86 0.31
CA VAL A 100 -37.07 -11.63 0.36
C VAL A 100 -37.33 -10.14 0.47
N ALA A 101 -38.26 -9.60 -0.35
CA ALA A 101 -38.69 -8.21 -0.28
C ALA A 101 -40.11 -8.10 0.28
N ASN A 102 -40.33 -7.18 1.24
CA ASN A 102 -41.62 -6.80 1.77
C ASN A 102 -41.58 -5.42 2.45
N LEU A 103 -42.76 -4.89 2.85
CA LEU A 103 -42.86 -3.59 3.52
C LEU A 103 -42.28 -3.55 4.95
N ASP A 104 -42.24 -4.69 5.65
CA ASP A 104 -41.89 -4.74 7.07
C ASP A 104 -40.36 -4.69 7.30
N VAL A 105 -39.57 -4.74 6.22
CA VAL A 105 -38.11 -4.67 6.30
C VAL A 105 -37.66 -3.28 6.74
N LYS A 106 -37.07 -3.19 7.93
CA LYS A 106 -36.57 -1.94 8.50
C LYS A 106 -35.20 -1.60 7.91
N VAL A 107 -34.82 -0.30 7.98
CA VAL A 107 -33.52 0.18 7.45
C VAL A 107 -32.31 -0.66 7.93
N PRO A 108 -32.16 -1.01 9.21
CA PRO A 108 -31.02 -1.83 9.64
C PRO A 108 -31.03 -3.26 9.10
N ASP A 109 -32.23 -3.79 8.78
CA ASP A 109 -32.43 -5.15 8.29
C ASP A 109 -32.42 -5.21 6.76
N ALA A 110 -32.64 -4.08 6.08
CA ALA A 110 -32.57 -3.98 4.63
C ALA A 110 -31.11 -4.16 4.16
N ARG A 111 -30.89 -5.19 3.35
CA ARG A 111 -29.54 -5.57 2.91
C ARG A 111 -29.57 -6.43 1.66
N THR A 112 -28.56 -6.25 0.83
CA THR A 112 -28.39 -6.97 -0.42
C THR A 112 -26.92 -7.30 -0.64
N THR A 113 -26.65 -8.34 -1.43
CA THR A 113 -25.32 -8.84 -1.71
C THR A 113 -24.96 -8.69 -3.18
N ALA A 114 -23.73 -8.28 -3.47
CA ALA A 114 -23.13 -8.38 -4.80
C ALA A 114 -21.79 -9.13 -4.73
N VAL A 115 -21.44 -9.84 -5.80
CA VAL A 115 -20.23 -10.66 -5.89
C VAL A 115 -19.14 -9.93 -6.68
N LEU A 116 -18.00 -9.71 -6.04
CA LEU A 116 -16.79 -9.24 -6.72
C LEU A 116 -16.04 -10.43 -7.31
N GLN A 117 -15.75 -10.38 -8.61
CA GLN A 117 -14.95 -11.37 -9.32
C GLN A 117 -13.69 -10.71 -9.90
N LEU A 118 -12.60 -10.76 -9.16
CA LEU A 118 -11.30 -10.30 -9.64
C LEU A 118 -10.67 -11.36 -10.54
N PRO A 119 -10.06 -10.98 -11.67
CA PRO A 119 -9.26 -11.91 -12.47
C PRO A 119 -8.11 -12.52 -11.67
N ASP A 120 -7.75 -13.78 -11.99
CA ASP A 120 -6.64 -14.46 -11.31
C ASP A 120 -5.35 -13.64 -11.36
N GLY A 121 -4.69 -13.50 -10.20
CA GLY A 121 -3.47 -12.72 -10.04
C GLY A 121 -3.68 -11.20 -10.01
N ALA A 122 -4.92 -10.71 -10.11
CA ALA A 122 -5.20 -9.28 -9.98
C ALA A 122 -5.05 -8.81 -8.53
N LYS A 123 -4.55 -7.58 -8.38
CA LYS A 123 -4.39 -6.89 -7.08
C LYS A 123 -5.21 -5.61 -7.08
N VAL A 124 -6.05 -5.41 -6.06
CA VAL A 124 -6.82 -4.18 -5.92
C VAL A 124 -5.88 -3.01 -5.64
N THR A 125 -5.98 -1.97 -6.45
CA THR A 125 -5.21 -0.72 -6.29
C THR A 125 -6.04 0.41 -5.70
N TYR A 126 -7.35 0.41 -5.99
CA TYR A 126 -8.30 1.37 -5.41
C TYR A 126 -9.69 0.75 -5.38
N ALA A 127 -10.46 1.04 -4.34
CA ALA A 127 -11.87 0.67 -4.25
C ALA A 127 -12.66 1.69 -3.42
N ARG A 128 -13.83 2.09 -3.94
CA ARG A 128 -14.71 3.02 -3.25
C ARG A 128 -16.13 2.49 -3.22
N LEU A 129 -16.72 2.48 -2.04
CA LEU A 129 -18.12 2.15 -1.80
C LEU A 129 -18.95 3.42 -1.90
N TYR A 130 -20.04 3.35 -2.64
CA TYR A 130 -21.11 4.37 -2.74
C TYR A 130 -22.41 3.78 -2.21
N TRP A 131 -23.21 4.59 -1.52
CA TRP A 131 -24.58 4.26 -1.17
C TRP A 131 -25.43 5.52 -1.29
N ALA A 132 -26.62 5.33 -1.80
CA ALA A 132 -27.52 6.42 -2.15
C ALA A 132 -28.98 6.05 -1.87
N GLY A 133 -29.81 7.03 -1.77
CA GLY A 133 -31.24 6.87 -1.58
C GLY A 133 -31.96 8.21 -1.44
N THR A 134 -33.27 8.15 -1.45
CA THR A 134 -34.12 9.26 -1.06
C THR A 134 -34.37 9.27 0.44
N TYR A 135 -34.60 10.45 1.02
CA TYR A 135 -34.75 10.60 2.47
C TYR A 135 -35.74 11.69 2.84
N GLU A 136 -36.28 11.62 4.05
CA GLU A 136 -37.07 12.69 4.65
C GLU A 136 -36.19 13.66 5.45
N GLU A 137 -36.62 14.92 5.51
CA GLU A 137 -35.87 15.94 6.28
C GLU A 137 -35.82 15.66 7.78
N SER A 138 -36.81 14.94 8.30
CA SER A 138 -36.86 14.46 9.70
C SER A 138 -35.81 13.38 10.01
N SER A 139 -35.28 12.71 8.97
CA SER A 139 -34.35 11.61 9.10
C SER A 139 -33.22 11.69 8.04
N PRO A 140 -32.35 12.72 8.14
CA PRO A 140 -31.28 12.89 7.18
C PRO A 140 -30.27 11.73 7.24
N PRO A 141 -29.60 11.41 6.12
CA PRO A 141 -28.62 10.34 6.08
C PRO A 141 -27.46 10.60 7.04
N ASP A 142 -27.12 9.60 7.87
CA ASP A 142 -26.06 9.67 8.88
C ASP A 142 -24.67 9.33 8.32
N GLY A 143 -24.58 9.00 7.04
CA GLY A 143 -23.34 8.64 6.36
C GLY A 143 -22.75 7.31 6.79
N LYS A 144 -23.54 6.37 7.34
CA LYS A 144 -23.06 5.09 7.81
C LYS A 144 -23.79 3.93 7.14
N VAL A 145 -23.01 2.86 6.85
CA VAL A 145 -23.52 1.55 6.42
C VAL A 145 -22.67 0.45 7.04
N THR A 146 -23.20 -0.76 7.02
CA THR A 146 -22.44 -1.95 7.45
C THR A 146 -22.12 -2.81 6.25
N VAL A 147 -20.84 -3.19 6.12
CA VAL A 147 -20.35 -4.16 5.12
C VAL A 147 -20.10 -5.49 5.82
N GLU A 148 -20.65 -6.54 5.27
CA GLU A 148 -20.51 -7.91 5.76
C GLU A 148 -19.88 -8.81 4.71
N ARG A 149 -19.14 -9.80 5.18
CA ARG A 149 -18.58 -10.89 4.37
C ARG A 149 -18.81 -12.23 5.04
N PRO A 150 -19.03 -13.33 4.27
CA PRO A 150 -19.18 -14.65 4.85
C PRO A 150 -17.98 -15.01 5.74
N GLY A 151 -18.27 -15.42 6.99
CA GLY A 151 -17.26 -15.83 7.96
C GLY A 151 -16.39 -14.71 8.55
N GLN A 152 -16.73 -13.45 8.30
CA GLN A 152 -16.04 -12.29 8.84
C GLN A 152 -16.96 -11.44 9.72
N PRO A 153 -16.45 -10.76 10.76
CA PRO A 153 -17.26 -9.84 11.54
C PRO A 153 -17.73 -8.67 10.68
N PRO A 154 -18.98 -8.18 10.91
CA PRO A 154 -19.50 -6.99 10.24
C PRO A 154 -18.59 -5.77 10.46
N ARG A 155 -18.44 -4.92 9.45
CA ARG A 155 -17.67 -3.69 9.53
C ARG A 155 -18.53 -2.49 9.24
N MET A 156 -18.60 -1.56 10.18
CA MET A 156 -19.22 -0.26 9.94
C MET A 156 -18.30 0.60 9.09
N ILE A 157 -18.84 1.12 7.99
CA ILE A 157 -18.18 2.07 7.08
C ILE A 157 -18.84 3.43 7.29
N VAL A 158 -18.02 4.48 7.42
CA VAL A 158 -18.48 5.84 7.68
C VAL A 158 -17.94 6.75 6.61
N ALA A 159 -18.81 7.48 5.92
CA ALA A 159 -18.44 8.56 5.00
C ALA A 159 -17.95 9.77 5.79
N ALA A 160 -16.91 10.44 5.29
CA ALA A 160 -16.56 11.77 5.77
C ALA A 160 -17.68 12.76 5.39
N SER A 161 -17.87 13.82 6.17
CA SER A 161 -18.91 14.82 5.89
C SER A 161 -18.78 15.47 4.49
N ALA A 162 -17.54 15.59 3.98
CA ALA A 162 -17.25 16.09 2.64
C ALA A 162 -17.58 15.08 1.51
N ASP A 163 -17.88 13.84 1.86
CA ASP A 163 -18.23 12.75 0.93
C ASP A 163 -19.71 12.36 1.04
N ILE A 164 -20.55 13.27 1.52
CA ILE A 164 -22.01 13.16 1.55
C ILE A 164 -22.59 14.27 0.66
N ASP A 165 -22.93 13.90 -0.56
CA ASP A 165 -23.55 14.82 -1.52
C ASP A 165 -25.06 14.76 -1.39
N ARG A 166 -25.76 15.87 -1.66
CA ARG A 166 -27.23 15.98 -1.65
C ARG A 166 -27.70 16.65 -2.90
N ASN A 167 -28.84 16.20 -3.39
CA ASN A 167 -29.54 16.81 -4.51
C ASN A 167 -31.04 16.90 -4.19
N TYR A 168 -31.71 17.95 -4.68
CA TYR A 168 -33.12 18.25 -4.39
C TYR A 168 -33.97 18.30 -5.66
N ILE A 169 -33.45 17.86 -6.79
CA ILE A 169 -34.20 17.72 -8.04
C ILE A 169 -35.09 16.49 -7.91
N GLY A 170 -36.40 16.65 -8.14
CA GLY A 170 -37.39 15.59 -8.02
C GLY A 170 -37.67 15.08 -6.59
N GLY A 171 -36.80 15.35 -5.64
CA GLY A 171 -36.94 14.89 -4.26
C GLY A 171 -35.71 15.19 -3.43
N LYS A 172 -35.63 14.66 -2.21
CA LYS A 172 -34.46 14.77 -1.35
C LYS A 172 -33.61 13.53 -1.50
N SER A 173 -32.63 13.60 -2.39
CA SER A 173 -31.70 12.52 -2.67
C SER A 173 -30.32 12.78 -2.07
N TYR A 174 -29.59 11.73 -1.74
CA TYR A 174 -28.20 11.81 -1.28
C TYR A 174 -27.35 10.70 -1.91
N GLN A 175 -26.06 10.94 -1.98
CA GLN A 175 -25.03 9.95 -2.20
C GLN A 175 -23.96 10.10 -1.12
N SER A 176 -23.61 9.02 -0.45
CA SER A 176 -22.47 8.96 0.46
C SER A 176 -21.42 8.02 -0.09
N SER A 177 -20.15 8.25 0.24
CA SER A 177 -19.10 7.37 -0.23
C SER A 177 -17.94 7.24 0.76
N ALA A 178 -17.21 6.13 0.68
CA ALA A 178 -16.03 5.89 1.49
C ALA A 178 -14.99 5.04 0.73
N ASP A 179 -13.71 5.32 0.97
CA ASP A 179 -12.62 4.49 0.49
C ASP A 179 -12.59 3.18 1.30
N ILE A 180 -12.68 2.06 0.60
CA ILE A 180 -12.63 0.71 1.17
C ILE A 180 -11.50 -0.12 0.55
N THR A 181 -10.50 0.54 -0.02
CA THR A 181 -9.35 -0.13 -0.70
C THR A 181 -8.71 -1.18 0.20
N GLY A 182 -8.38 -0.83 1.44
CA GLY A 182 -7.76 -1.76 2.38
C GLY A 182 -8.64 -2.99 2.69
N LEU A 183 -9.97 -2.81 2.72
CA LEU A 183 -10.91 -3.92 2.92
C LEU A 183 -10.87 -4.91 1.73
N LEU A 184 -10.88 -4.39 0.50
CA LEU A 184 -10.84 -5.22 -0.69
C LEU A 184 -9.45 -5.81 -0.96
N GLN A 185 -8.38 -5.13 -0.58
CA GLN A 185 -7.03 -5.69 -0.59
C GLN A 185 -6.88 -6.88 0.37
N GLN A 186 -7.53 -6.80 1.52
CA GLN A 186 -7.50 -7.87 2.53
C GLN A 186 -8.30 -9.10 2.09
N TYR A 187 -9.47 -8.91 1.48
CA TYR A 187 -10.43 -10.00 1.26
C TYR A 187 -10.60 -10.42 -0.21
N GLY A 188 -10.28 -9.57 -1.18
CA GLY A 188 -10.35 -9.89 -2.61
C GLY A 188 -11.74 -10.26 -3.13
N SER A 189 -11.78 -11.23 -4.02
CA SER A 189 -13.02 -11.76 -4.64
C SER A 189 -13.98 -12.36 -3.63
N GLY A 190 -15.26 -12.37 -3.98
CA GLY A 190 -16.35 -13.01 -3.23
C GLY A 190 -17.49 -12.06 -2.91
N GLN A 191 -18.39 -12.51 -2.05
CA GLN A 191 -19.60 -11.80 -1.69
C GLN A 191 -19.33 -10.61 -0.76
N TYR A 192 -19.91 -9.48 -1.08
CA TYR A 192 -20.00 -8.28 -0.25
C TYR A 192 -21.47 -7.96 -0.03
N ARG A 193 -21.90 -7.84 1.22
CA ARG A 193 -23.26 -7.48 1.60
C ARG A 193 -23.24 -6.11 2.27
N VAL A 194 -24.18 -5.25 1.87
CA VAL A 194 -24.34 -3.92 2.47
C VAL A 194 -25.71 -3.83 3.12
N SER A 195 -25.75 -3.33 4.35
CA SER A 195 -26.96 -3.09 5.14
C SER A 195 -26.98 -1.70 5.74
N GLY A 196 -28.18 -1.23 6.10
CA GLY A 196 -28.36 0.05 6.77
C GLY A 196 -28.25 1.28 5.86
N VAL A 197 -28.52 1.14 4.56
CA VAL A 197 -28.62 2.27 3.64
C VAL A 197 -29.79 3.15 4.07
N PRO A 198 -29.57 4.43 4.49
CA PRO A 198 -30.65 5.34 4.86
C PRO A 198 -31.59 5.57 3.68
N ARG A 199 -32.87 5.52 3.93
CA ARG A 199 -33.93 5.62 2.92
C ARG A 199 -35.22 6.19 3.51
N MET A 200 -36.17 6.51 2.65
CA MET A 200 -37.54 6.88 3.07
C MET A 200 -38.16 5.79 3.94
N PRO A 201 -38.99 6.13 4.96
CA PRO A 201 -39.77 5.18 5.72
C PRO A 201 -40.74 4.40 4.83
N SER A 202 -41.02 3.13 5.18
CA SER A 202 -41.96 2.29 4.43
C SER A 202 -43.36 2.86 4.31
N ALA A 203 -43.78 3.77 5.21
CA ALA A 203 -45.05 4.47 5.12
C ALA A 203 -45.14 5.45 3.94
N ASN A 204 -44.03 5.80 3.31
CA ASN A 204 -43.94 6.77 2.23
C ASN A 204 -43.55 6.14 0.89
N THR A 205 -43.77 4.83 0.75
CA THR A 205 -43.54 4.08 -0.52
C THR A 205 -44.49 4.49 -1.64
N ASN A 206 -45.38 5.42 -1.41
CA ASN A 206 -46.23 6.05 -2.44
C ASN A 206 -45.57 7.32 -3.01
N SER A 207 -44.29 7.51 -2.84
CA SER A 207 -43.56 8.66 -3.39
C SER A 207 -42.93 8.23 -4.70
N ASP A 208 -43.14 9.04 -5.73
CA ASP A 208 -42.66 8.79 -7.10
C ASP A 208 -41.11 8.78 -7.26
N VAL A 209 -40.36 8.87 -6.17
CA VAL A 209 -38.88 9.01 -6.17
C VAL A 209 -38.21 8.16 -5.09
N ALA A 210 -38.85 7.07 -4.63
CA ALA A 210 -38.28 6.25 -3.56
C ALA A 210 -37.29 5.19 -4.08
N TYR A 211 -36.02 5.39 -3.84
CA TYR A 211 -34.95 4.37 -4.10
C TYR A 211 -33.97 4.25 -2.94
N ALA A 212 -33.28 3.13 -2.88
CA ALA A 212 -32.11 2.92 -2.04
C ALA A 212 -31.19 1.88 -2.68
N THR A 213 -29.88 2.16 -2.71
CA THR A 213 -28.94 1.36 -3.48
C THR A 213 -27.50 1.52 -2.97
N TRP A 214 -26.63 0.63 -3.41
CA TRP A 214 -25.18 0.75 -3.19
C TRP A 214 -24.38 0.16 -4.34
N SER A 215 -23.16 0.67 -4.53
CA SER A 215 -22.23 0.18 -5.54
C SER A 215 -20.77 0.28 -5.06
N ILE A 216 -19.89 -0.52 -5.66
CA ILE A 216 -18.45 -0.46 -5.44
C ILE A 216 -17.75 -0.35 -6.79
N VAL A 217 -16.94 0.69 -6.95
CA VAL A 217 -15.99 0.82 -8.06
C VAL A 217 -14.66 0.26 -7.60
N VAL A 218 -14.07 -0.65 -8.38
CA VAL A 218 -12.80 -1.32 -8.07
C VAL A 218 -11.84 -1.12 -9.22
N PHE A 219 -10.66 -0.57 -8.95
CA PHE A 219 -9.52 -0.59 -9.88
C PHE A 219 -8.55 -1.67 -9.44
N TYR A 220 -8.08 -2.47 -10.37
CA TYR A 220 -7.12 -3.53 -10.10
C TYR A 220 -5.94 -3.51 -11.06
N GLN A 221 -4.78 -3.87 -10.57
CA GLN A 221 -3.59 -4.14 -11.36
C GLN A 221 -3.51 -5.63 -11.68
N LYS A 222 -3.08 -5.95 -12.91
CA LYS A 222 -2.82 -7.33 -13.35
C LYS A 222 -1.66 -7.37 -14.33
N ASP A 223 -0.68 -8.20 -14.07
CA ASP A 223 0.43 -8.44 -14.99
C ASP A 223 -0.07 -8.98 -16.33
N GLY A 224 0.52 -8.52 -17.43
CA GLY A 224 0.13 -8.89 -18.78
C GLY A 224 -1.15 -8.23 -19.32
N ALA A 225 -1.92 -7.50 -18.48
CA ALA A 225 -3.04 -6.69 -18.96
C ALA A 225 -2.56 -5.45 -19.73
N PRO A 226 -3.38 -4.87 -20.61
CA PRO A 226 -3.07 -3.59 -21.25
C PRO A 226 -2.85 -2.48 -20.21
N ILE A 227 -2.03 -1.50 -20.59
CA ILE A 227 -1.90 -0.26 -19.82
C ILE A 227 -3.15 0.57 -20.06
N ARG A 228 -3.73 1.10 -18.97
CA ARG A 228 -4.91 1.94 -19.01
C ARG A 228 -4.77 3.15 -18.11
N ASN A 229 -5.31 4.24 -18.55
CA ASN A 229 -5.67 5.34 -17.69
C ASN A 229 -7.02 5.02 -17.05
N LEU A 230 -7.04 4.87 -15.73
CA LEU A 230 -8.24 4.64 -14.94
C LEU A 230 -8.56 5.93 -14.18
N THR A 231 -9.79 6.45 -14.36
CA THR A 231 -10.24 7.63 -13.62
C THR A 231 -11.57 7.36 -12.94
N LEU A 232 -11.77 8.00 -11.80
CA LEU A 232 -13.01 8.01 -11.05
C LEU A 232 -13.41 9.44 -10.76
N TRP A 233 -14.60 9.81 -11.19
CA TRP A 233 -15.25 11.08 -10.94
C TRP A 233 -16.52 10.83 -10.16
N ASP A 234 -16.78 11.63 -9.16
CA ASP A 234 -17.97 11.51 -8.32
C ASP A 234 -18.55 12.87 -7.91
N GLY A 235 -19.80 12.83 -7.52
CA GLY A 235 -20.63 13.96 -7.11
C GLY A 235 -22.07 13.67 -7.52
N LEU A 236 -23.05 14.16 -6.80
CA LEU A 236 -24.47 13.92 -7.10
C LEU A 236 -25.05 15.06 -7.95
N THR A 237 -24.97 14.91 -9.26
CA THR A 237 -25.43 15.91 -10.23
C THR A 237 -26.78 15.52 -10.82
N GLY A 238 -27.81 16.32 -10.59
CA GLY A 238 -29.16 16.10 -11.17
C GLY A 238 -29.31 16.76 -12.54
N VAL A 239 -29.96 16.04 -13.47
CA VAL A 239 -30.37 16.50 -14.80
C VAL A 239 -31.86 16.27 -14.96
N VAL A 240 -32.61 17.28 -15.38
CA VAL A 240 -34.06 17.26 -15.54
C VAL A 240 -34.49 18.24 -16.62
N GLY A 241 -35.54 17.95 -17.34
CA GLY A 241 -36.32 18.85 -18.12
C GLY A 241 -35.58 19.92 -18.94
N GLY A 242 -34.84 19.55 -19.99
CA GLY A 242 -34.07 20.47 -20.84
C GLY A 242 -32.73 20.90 -20.25
N SER A 243 -32.31 20.32 -19.14
CA SER A 243 -30.97 20.56 -18.56
C SER A 243 -29.94 19.53 -19.02
N LYS A 244 -28.68 19.92 -18.92
CA LYS A 244 -27.54 19.03 -19.23
C LYS A 244 -26.36 19.30 -18.34
N THR A 245 -25.54 18.28 -18.15
CA THR A 245 -24.21 18.38 -17.55
C THR A 245 -23.17 17.84 -18.49
N SER A 246 -21.95 18.36 -18.42
CA SER A 246 -20.83 17.90 -19.26
C SER A 246 -19.58 17.67 -18.41
N LEU A 247 -18.86 16.59 -18.71
CA LEU A 247 -17.62 16.21 -18.06
C LEU A 247 -16.51 16.10 -19.11
N ASN A 248 -15.41 16.85 -18.90
CA ASN A 248 -14.22 16.75 -19.73
C ASN A 248 -13.21 15.81 -19.06
N LEU A 249 -13.00 14.69 -19.71
CA LEU A 249 -12.09 13.63 -19.26
C LEU A 249 -10.72 13.84 -19.92
N SER A 250 -9.64 13.77 -19.17
CA SER A 250 -8.27 13.96 -19.67
C SER A 250 -7.25 13.15 -18.89
N GLY A 251 -5.98 13.23 -19.30
CA GLY A 251 -4.90 12.55 -18.60
C GLY A 251 -4.48 11.22 -19.22
N PHE A 252 -5.09 10.80 -20.32
CA PHE A 252 -4.71 9.62 -21.11
C PHE A 252 -4.10 10.05 -22.46
N ARG A 253 -3.49 9.11 -23.15
CA ARG A 253 -3.13 9.20 -24.56
C ARG A 253 -3.38 7.87 -25.22
N VAL A 254 -4.30 7.86 -26.18
CA VAL A 254 -4.70 6.65 -26.90
C VAL A 254 -3.57 6.17 -27.80
N PRO A 255 -3.18 4.89 -27.77
CA PRO A 255 -2.13 4.33 -28.60
C PRO A 255 -2.38 4.48 -30.10
N MET A 256 -1.32 4.51 -30.88
CA MET A 256 -1.31 4.49 -32.35
C MET A 256 -1.60 3.09 -32.92
N GLY A 257 -2.50 2.33 -32.31
CA GLY A 257 -2.82 0.97 -32.77
C GLY A 257 -4.17 0.86 -33.46
N THR A 258 -4.43 -0.28 -34.09
CA THR A 258 -5.73 -0.58 -34.75
C THR A 258 -6.80 -1.06 -33.77
N LYS A 259 -6.42 -1.48 -32.58
CA LYS A 259 -7.35 -1.95 -31.56
C LYS A 259 -7.31 -0.99 -30.34
N ILE A 260 -8.24 -0.08 -30.35
CA ILE A 260 -8.49 0.79 -29.19
C ILE A 260 -9.40 0.03 -28.23
N ASP A 261 -9.18 0.19 -26.94
CA ASP A 261 -10.00 -0.41 -25.88
C ASP A 261 -10.28 0.67 -24.84
N ALA A 262 -11.53 1.12 -24.79
CA ALA A 262 -11.98 2.19 -23.91
C ALA A 262 -13.37 1.87 -23.35
N LYS A 263 -13.52 1.98 -22.04
CA LYS A 263 -14.74 1.70 -21.29
C LYS A 263 -15.14 2.91 -20.47
N LEU A 264 -16.45 3.13 -20.38
CA LEU A 264 -17.10 4.11 -19.52
C LEU A 264 -17.97 3.37 -18.50
N GLY A 265 -17.67 3.48 -17.22
CA GLY A 265 -18.49 2.97 -16.13
C GLY A 265 -19.34 4.10 -15.55
N LEU A 266 -20.60 3.82 -15.27
CA LEU A 266 -21.60 4.78 -14.81
C LEU A 266 -22.37 4.23 -13.62
N VAL A 267 -22.65 5.10 -12.64
CA VAL A 267 -23.65 4.88 -11.62
C VAL A 267 -24.59 6.08 -11.65
N ALA A 268 -25.83 5.84 -12.02
CA ALA A 268 -26.88 6.84 -11.98
C ALA A 268 -28.03 6.35 -11.09
N TYR A 269 -28.81 7.29 -10.60
CA TYR A 269 -29.97 7.04 -9.74
C TYR A 269 -31.19 7.70 -10.35
N ASP A 270 -32.37 7.17 -10.04
CA ASP A 270 -33.65 7.68 -10.51
C ASP A 270 -33.78 7.63 -12.04
N GLY A 271 -33.17 6.63 -12.69
CA GLY A 271 -33.33 6.35 -14.12
C GLY A 271 -34.48 5.39 -14.29
N ASP A 272 -35.58 5.89 -14.88
CA ASP A 272 -36.83 5.17 -14.97
C ASP A 272 -36.95 4.41 -16.30
N HIS A 273 -37.34 3.14 -16.27
CA HIS A 273 -37.42 2.37 -17.49
C HIS A 273 -38.55 2.77 -18.42
N ASP A 274 -39.57 3.48 -17.93
CA ASP A 274 -40.77 3.91 -18.67
C ASP A 274 -40.73 5.36 -19.14
N TYR A 275 -39.84 6.18 -18.61
CA TYR A 275 -39.73 7.59 -18.95
C TYR A 275 -38.63 7.83 -19.99
N ASP A 276 -39.04 8.37 -21.13
CA ASP A 276 -38.09 8.78 -22.16
C ASP A 276 -37.63 10.21 -21.95
N GLY A 277 -36.41 10.54 -22.30
CA GLY A 277 -35.98 11.95 -22.36
C GLY A 277 -34.52 12.13 -22.01
N ASP A 278 -33.94 11.17 -21.32
CA ASP A 278 -32.53 11.18 -21.00
C ASP A 278 -31.65 10.62 -22.12
N SER A 279 -30.45 11.15 -22.26
CA SER A 279 -29.48 10.68 -23.24
C SER A 279 -28.06 10.95 -22.81
N LEU A 280 -27.17 10.06 -23.24
CA LEU A 280 -25.75 10.13 -22.99
C LEU A 280 -24.98 10.30 -24.29
N THR A 281 -24.09 11.29 -24.39
CA THR A 281 -23.20 11.46 -25.54
C THR A 281 -21.75 11.35 -25.15
N TRP A 282 -20.95 10.76 -26.04
CA TRP A 282 -19.52 10.66 -25.92
C TRP A 282 -18.86 11.27 -27.17
N ASN A 283 -18.03 12.30 -26.97
CA ASN A 283 -17.41 13.06 -28.06
C ASN A 283 -18.41 13.55 -29.14
N GLY A 284 -19.62 13.93 -28.71
CA GLY A 284 -20.68 14.37 -29.57
C GLY A 284 -21.49 13.28 -30.27
N THR A 285 -21.17 11.99 -30.02
CA THR A 285 -21.96 10.87 -30.52
C THR A 285 -22.87 10.35 -29.41
N ARG A 286 -24.17 10.23 -29.71
CA ARG A 286 -25.15 9.69 -28.78
C ARG A 286 -24.93 8.18 -28.61
N LEU A 287 -24.86 7.74 -27.35
CA LEU A 287 -24.76 6.32 -26.99
C LEU A 287 -26.15 5.70 -26.93
N VAL A 288 -26.20 4.40 -27.07
CA VAL A 288 -27.43 3.60 -27.05
C VAL A 288 -27.35 2.64 -25.89
N ASP A 289 -28.38 2.54 -25.09
CA ASP A 289 -28.47 1.51 -24.06
C ASP A 289 -28.53 0.10 -24.70
N GLY A 290 -27.75 -0.81 -24.17
CA GLY A 290 -27.58 -2.15 -24.74
C GLY A 290 -28.74 -3.10 -24.49
N THR A 291 -29.60 -2.82 -23.50
CA THR A 291 -30.73 -3.69 -23.13
C THR A 291 -32.02 -3.28 -23.84
N SER A 292 -32.33 -2.00 -23.86
CA SER A 292 -33.53 -1.45 -24.52
C SER A 292 -33.32 -1.10 -25.98
N GLY A 293 -32.07 -0.85 -26.41
CA GLY A 293 -31.76 -0.28 -27.72
C GLY A 293 -32.15 1.18 -27.86
N SER A 294 -32.47 1.87 -26.77
CA SER A 294 -32.85 3.28 -26.76
C SER A 294 -31.63 4.20 -26.69
N ASP A 295 -31.68 5.31 -27.38
CA ASP A 295 -30.75 6.43 -27.25
C ASP A 295 -31.40 7.65 -26.57
N ASN A 296 -32.67 7.50 -26.12
CA ASN A 296 -33.51 8.51 -25.52
C ASN A 296 -34.14 8.09 -24.17
N ASN A 297 -33.75 6.93 -23.66
CA ASN A 297 -33.94 6.41 -22.31
C ASN A 297 -32.70 5.55 -22.03
N PHE A 298 -31.58 6.21 -21.81
CA PHE A 298 -30.30 5.57 -21.61
C PHE A 298 -30.19 4.99 -20.18
N PHE A 299 -30.71 5.72 -19.20
CA PHE A 299 -30.76 5.30 -17.80
C PHE A 299 -32.15 4.76 -17.51
N ASN A 300 -32.29 3.46 -17.40
CA ASN A 300 -33.57 2.75 -17.36
C ASN A 300 -33.62 1.67 -16.26
N SER A 301 -32.92 1.87 -15.16
CA SER A 301 -32.80 0.93 -14.03
C SER A 301 -32.23 -0.42 -14.48
N SER A 302 -31.12 -0.42 -15.21
CA SER A 302 -30.44 -1.61 -15.70
C SER A 302 -29.07 -1.82 -15.08
N ARG A 303 -28.53 -3.02 -15.27
CA ARG A 303 -27.11 -3.34 -15.01
C ARG A 303 -26.51 -3.95 -16.25
N THR A 304 -25.60 -3.23 -16.92
CA THR A 304 -25.02 -3.66 -18.17
C THR A 304 -23.50 -3.78 -18.13
N TYR A 305 -22.98 -4.67 -18.96
CA TYR A 305 -21.54 -4.75 -19.23
C TYR A 305 -21.33 -4.88 -20.75
N LEU A 306 -20.71 -3.85 -21.33
CA LEU A 306 -20.43 -3.74 -22.77
C LEU A 306 -21.68 -3.97 -23.64
N GLY A 307 -22.79 -3.36 -23.22
CA GLY A 307 -24.07 -3.40 -23.95
C GLY A 307 -24.88 -4.69 -23.77
N GLN A 308 -24.56 -5.52 -22.79
CA GLN A 308 -25.33 -6.71 -22.46
C GLN A 308 -25.81 -6.66 -21.02
N ALA A 309 -27.04 -7.07 -20.77
CA ALA A 309 -27.57 -7.21 -19.41
C ALA A 309 -26.65 -8.13 -18.59
N MET A 310 -26.32 -7.71 -17.38
CA MET A 310 -25.39 -8.40 -16.50
C MET A 310 -26.03 -8.90 -15.23
N THR A 311 -25.93 -10.20 -15.00
CA THR A 311 -26.27 -10.84 -13.71
C THR A 311 -25.08 -11.65 -13.20
N THR A 312 -24.87 -11.69 -11.88
CA THR A 312 -23.74 -12.42 -11.28
C THR A 312 -24.27 -13.48 -10.32
N SER A 313 -23.88 -14.73 -10.55
CA SER A 313 -24.26 -15.83 -9.65
C SER A 313 -23.77 -15.59 -8.24
N GLY A 314 -24.67 -15.64 -7.27
CA GLY A 314 -24.39 -15.37 -5.86
C GLY A 314 -24.72 -13.95 -5.42
N ASP A 315 -25.14 -13.04 -6.32
CA ASP A 315 -25.83 -11.81 -5.95
C ASP A 315 -27.16 -12.17 -5.25
N LEU A 316 -27.57 -11.39 -4.25
CA LEU A 316 -28.82 -11.61 -3.52
C LEU A 316 -29.50 -10.26 -3.20
N PRO A 317 -30.68 -9.93 -3.76
CA PRO A 317 -31.31 -10.73 -4.81
C PRO A 317 -30.44 -10.82 -6.07
N GLN A 318 -30.56 -11.89 -6.81
CA GLN A 318 -29.97 -11.96 -8.14
C GLN A 318 -31.01 -11.44 -9.15
N LEU A 319 -30.69 -10.30 -9.74
CA LEU A 319 -31.54 -9.62 -10.72
C LEU A 319 -31.01 -9.91 -12.12
N SER A 320 -31.89 -9.77 -13.14
CA SER A 320 -31.52 -10.10 -14.52
C SER A 320 -30.54 -9.10 -15.15
N GLY A 321 -30.55 -7.86 -14.70
CA GLY A 321 -29.79 -6.74 -15.29
C GLY A 321 -30.52 -6.05 -16.46
N ASP A 322 -31.67 -6.58 -16.88
CA ASP A 322 -32.49 -5.94 -17.90
C ASP A 322 -33.07 -4.60 -17.42
N ALA A 323 -33.55 -3.77 -18.35
CA ALA A 323 -34.25 -2.53 -18.04
C ALA A 323 -35.37 -2.75 -17.00
N GLY A 324 -35.46 -1.90 -15.99
CA GLY A 324 -36.39 -1.98 -14.86
C GLY A 324 -36.03 -3.03 -13.80
N SER A 325 -34.98 -3.83 -13.94
CA SER A 325 -34.64 -4.85 -12.96
C SER A 325 -33.89 -4.32 -11.74
N MET A 326 -33.20 -3.19 -11.86
CA MET A 326 -32.29 -2.63 -10.85
C MET A 326 -32.90 -1.47 -10.05
N MET A 327 -34.14 -1.35 -9.99
CA MET A 327 -34.94 -0.34 -9.29
C MET A 327 -34.16 0.83 -8.66
N GLY A 328 -34.22 2.01 -9.31
CA GLY A 328 -33.59 3.23 -8.81
C GLY A 328 -32.06 3.30 -8.95
N ILE A 329 -31.45 2.42 -9.74
CA ILE A 329 -30.01 2.48 -10.05
C ILE A 329 -29.72 1.96 -11.46
N ASP A 330 -28.83 2.65 -12.14
CA ASP A 330 -28.13 2.16 -13.33
C ASP A 330 -26.65 1.89 -13.00
N LEU A 331 -26.21 0.67 -13.31
CA LEU A 331 -24.84 0.22 -13.14
C LEU A 331 -24.28 -0.23 -14.49
N ASP A 332 -23.76 0.70 -15.28
CA ASP A 332 -23.41 0.43 -16.66
C ASP A 332 -21.91 0.49 -16.90
N VAL A 333 -21.42 -0.44 -17.70
CA VAL A 333 -20.10 -0.38 -18.31
C VAL A 333 -20.26 -0.41 -19.82
N VAL A 334 -20.04 0.73 -20.46
CA VAL A 334 -20.27 0.98 -21.87
C VAL A 334 -18.96 0.85 -22.65
N ASP A 335 -18.98 0.21 -23.81
CA ASP A 335 -17.88 0.22 -24.77
C ASP A 335 -17.86 1.55 -25.55
N VAL A 336 -16.91 2.41 -25.23
CA VAL A 336 -16.69 3.68 -25.94
C VAL A 336 -15.49 3.62 -26.90
N SER A 337 -14.92 2.43 -27.12
CA SER A 337 -13.81 2.21 -28.06
C SER A 337 -14.09 2.74 -29.48
N PRO A 338 -15.32 2.59 -30.04
CA PRO A 338 -15.62 3.11 -31.39
C PRO A 338 -15.56 4.64 -31.50
N TYR A 339 -15.65 5.34 -30.37
CA TYR A 339 -15.77 6.81 -30.32
C TYR A 339 -14.47 7.50 -29.84
N VAL A 340 -13.38 6.75 -29.73
CA VAL A 340 -12.05 7.23 -29.33
C VAL A 340 -11.07 7.00 -30.50
N LYS A 341 -10.24 7.99 -30.78
CA LYS A 341 -9.29 7.96 -31.91
C LYS A 341 -7.85 7.84 -31.43
N PRO A 342 -6.93 7.27 -32.21
CA PRO A 342 -5.51 7.30 -31.93
C PRO A 342 -5.01 8.71 -31.65
N ASN A 343 -4.17 8.86 -30.61
CA ASN A 343 -3.64 10.10 -30.07
C ASN A 343 -4.64 11.01 -29.34
N ASP A 344 -5.91 10.62 -29.16
CA ASP A 344 -6.80 11.39 -28.29
C ASP A 344 -6.19 11.49 -26.89
N THR A 345 -6.26 12.71 -26.31
CA THR A 345 -5.77 12.99 -24.95
C THR A 345 -6.89 13.48 -24.03
N GLN A 346 -8.08 13.64 -24.58
CA GLN A 346 -9.28 14.07 -23.89
C GLN A 346 -10.54 13.49 -24.54
N ALA A 347 -11.62 13.40 -23.76
CA ALA A 347 -12.95 13.07 -24.23
C ALA A 347 -13.97 13.92 -23.49
N THR A 348 -15.13 14.17 -24.13
CA THR A 348 -16.23 14.89 -23.51
C THR A 348 -17.44 13.98 -23.43
N MET A 349 -17.97 13.82 -22.22
CA MET A 349 -19.24 13.17 -21.95
C MET A 349 -20.30 14.24 -21.67
N VAL A 350 -21.50 14.10 -22.23
CA VAL A 350 -22.64 14.95 -21.92
C VAL A 350 -23.85 14.09 -21.60
N LEU A 351 -24.44 14.34 -20.44
CA LEU A 351 -25.73 13.82 -20.02
C LEU A 351 -26.77 14.94 -20.18
N GLU A 352 -27.85 14.65 -20.83
CA GLU A 352 -28.95 15.58 -21.11
C GLU A 352 -30.30 14.91 -20.86
N SER A 353 -31.22 15.62 -20.19
CA SER A 353 -32.64 15.28 -20.13
C SER A 353 -33.44 16.32 -20.89
N THR A 354 -34.28 15.86 -21.83
CA THR A 354 -35.09 16.75 -22.73
C THR A 354 -36.57 16.82 -22.34
N LYS A 355 -37.02 15.91 -21.45
CA LYS A 355 -38.39 15.84 -20.95
C LYS A 355 -38.45 15.96 -19.42
N GLU A 356 -39.49 15.47 -18.80
CA GLU A 356 -39.71 15.50 -17.35
C GLU A 356 -38.88 14.43 -16.60
N ASP A 357 -38.20 13.56 -17.30
CA ASP A 357 -37.34 12.53 -16.73
C ASP A 357 -36.20 13.14 -15.90
N ILE A 358 -35.93 12.54 -14.75
CA ILE A 358 -34.91 12.97 -13.78
C ILE A 358 -33.80 11.89 -13.73
N VAL A 359 -32.56 12.31 -13.91
CA VAL A 359 -31.41 11.43 -13.72
C VAL A 359 -30.44 12.09 -12.77
N LEU A 360 -30.01 11.35 -11.73
CA LEU A 360 -29.03 11.77 -10.77
C LEU A 360 -27.71 11.02 -11.05
N LEU A 361 -26.79 11.67 -11.76
CA LEU A 361 -25.47 11.10 -12.03
C LEU A 361 -24.62 11.11 -10.76
N GLY A 362 -24.27 9.93 -10.27
CA GLY A 362 -23.48 9.74 -9.04
C GLY A 362 -22.02 9.49 -9.29
N VAL A 363 -21.69 8.64 -10.26
CA VAL A 363 -20.32 8.19 -10.51
C VAL A 363 -20.04 8.05 -11.99
N VAL A 364 -18.86 8.48 -12.40
CA VAL A 364 -18.28 8.22 -13.73
C VAL A 364 -16.90 7.60 -13.55
N ALA A 365 -16.70 6.42 -14.07
CA ALA A 365 -15.40 5.77 -14.11
C ALA A 365 -14.95 5.55 -15.56
N THR A 366 -13.66 5.71 -15.86
CA THR A 366 -13.15 5.39 -17.19
C THR A 366 -12.00 4.40 -17.12
N SER A 367 -11.91 3.56 -18.15
CA SER A 367 -10.78 2.66 -18.38
C SER A 367 -10.39 2.78 -19.85
N ILE A 368 -9.37 3.60 -20.14
CA ILE A 368 -8.95 3.94 -21.49
C ILE A 368 -7.54 3.42 -21.73
N ALA A 369 -7.37 2.58 -22.77
CA ALA A 369 -6.04 2.14 -23.19
C ALA A 369 -5.11 3.34 -23.42
N SER A 370 -3.90 3.28 -22.89
CA SER A 370 -2.95 4.41 -22.92
C SER A 370 -1.53 3.91 -23.17
N THR A 371 -0.73 4.76 -23.82
CA THR A 371 0.72 4.53 -24.02
C THR A 371 1.48 5.47 -23.11
N LYS A 372 2.07 4.94 -22.05
CA LYS A 372 2.81 5.75 -21.06
C LYS A 372 3.96 4.95 -20.44
N PRO A 373 5.03 5.63 -19.95
CA PRO A 373 5.88 5.01 -18.95
C PRO A 373 5.08 4.80 -17.67
N ILE A 374 5.20 3.63 -17.07
CA ILE A 374 4.64 3.32 -15.75
C ILE A 374 5.79 2.83 -14.88
N ILE A 375 6.13 3.59 -13.86
CA ILE A 375 7.22 3.23 -12.96
C ILE A 375 6.64 2.53 -11.73
N GLU A 376 6.91 1.24 -11.63
CA GLU A 376 6.68 0.50 -10.41
C GLU A 376 7.91 0.59 -9.51
N THR A 377 7.73 1.16 -8.33
CA THR A 377 8.76 1.20 -7.28
C THR A 377 8.31 0.36 -6.10
N ILE A 378 9.12 -0.63 -5.73
CA ILE A 378 8.88 -1.49 -4.56
C ILE A 378 9.88 -1.09 -3.49
N LEU A 379 9.38 -0.67 -2.33
CA LEU A 379 10.17 -0.29 -1.17
C LEU A 379 10.02 -1.36 -0.09
N THR A 380 11.13 -1.97 0.33
CA THR A 380 11.13 -3.02 1.34
C THR A 380 12.34 -2.90 2.26
N TYR A 381 12.32 -3.61 3.37
CA TYR A 381 13.48 -3.86 4.23
C TYR A 381 13.53 -5.35 4.60
N PRO A 382 14.71 -5.89 4.99
CA PRO A 382 14.85 -7.32 5.24
C PRO A 382 13.97 -7.81 6.41
N PRO A 383 13.29 -8.94 6.27
CA PRO A 383 12.46 -9.49 7.34
C PRO A 383 13.31 -9.95 8.55
N GLY A 384 12.79 -9.73 9.75
CA GLY A 384 13.41 -10.17 11.01
C GLY A 384 14.50 -9.26 11.55
N VAL A 385 14.80 -8.12 10.89
CA VAL A 385 15.64 -7.07 11.49
C VAL A 385 14.96 -6.48 12.72
N SER A 386 15.77 -6.06 13.69
CA SER A 386 15.26 -5.35 14.85
C SER A 386 14.72 -3.98 14.45
N THR A 387 13.52 -3.64 14.96
CA THR A 387 12.84 -2.37 14.72
C THR A 387 12.63 -1.59 16.01
N LYS A 388 13.54 -1.74 16.98
CA LYS A 388 13.49 -1.04 18.26
C LYS A 388 14.02 0.40 18.12
N PRO A 389 13.66 1.32 19.02
CA PRO A 389 14.22 2.66 19.04
C PRO A 389 15.76 2.67 19.02
N GLY A 390 16.35 3.46 18.13
CA GLY A 390 17.79 3.57 17.93
C GLY A 390 18.39 2.60 16.92
N ASP A 391 17.63 1.63 16.44
CA ASP A 391 18.11 0.68 15.42
C ASP A 391 18.23 1.34 14.04
N VAL A 392 19.13 0.81 13.23
CA VAL A 392 19.32 1.23 11.83
C VAL A 392 18.82 0.13 10.91
N ILE A 393 17.96 0.50 9.96
CA ILE A 393 17.36 -0.40 8.96
C ILE A 393 17.86 0.01 7.58
N GLU A 394 18.30 -0.94 6.77
CA GLU A 394 18.54 -0.72 5.34
C GLU A 394 17.27 -0.96 4.55
N PHE A 395 16.83 0.05 3.82
CA PHE A 395 15.75 -0.05 2.85
C PHE A 395 16.29 -0.31 1.45
N THR A 396 15.57 -1.12 0.71
CA THR A 396 15.81 -1.36 -0.71
C THR A 396 14.61 -0.86 -1.50
N SER A 397 14.86 0.08 -2.40
CA SER A 397 13.89 0.58 -3.37
C SER A 397 14.27 0.04 -4.74
N THR A 398 13.38 -0.75 -5.34
CA THR A 398 13.56 -1.34 -6.67
C THR A 398 12.56 -0.72 -7.62
N SER A 399 13.06 0.00 -8.64
CA SER A 399 12.25 0.70 -9.63
C SER A 399 12.40 0.06 -11.00
N ARG A 400 11.29 -0.24 -11.65
CA ARG A 400 11.25 -0.74 -13.03
C ARG A 400 10.18 -0.02 -13.84
N ASN A 401 10.40 0.09 -15.15
CA ASN A 401 9.37 0.59 -16.05
C ASN A 401 8.53 -0.61 -16.56
N ILE A 402 7.29 -0.72 -16.06
CA ILE A 402 6.32 -1.74 -16.48
C ILE A 402 5.36 -1.21 -17.55
N GLY A 403 5.62 0.01 -18.03
CA GLY A 403 4.90 0.69 -19.10
C GLY A 403 5.26 0.14 -20.49
N ASP A 404 4.90 0.90 -21.50
CA ASP A 404 5.20 0.63 -22.92
C ASP A 404 5.89 1.82 -23.62
N ALA A 405 6.18 2.87 -22.88
CA ALA A 405 6.96 4.02 -23.33
C ALA A 405 8.17 4.27 -22.44
N VAL A 406 9.22 4.88 -23.00
CA VAL A 406 10.42 5.28 -22.25
C VAL A 406 10.06 6.39 -21.27
N GLY A 407 10.41 6.19 -20.00
CA GLY A 407 10.39 7.24 -18.99
C GLY A 407 11.68 8.03 -18.99
N GLY A 408 11.60 9.35 -18.84
CA GLY A 408 12.73 10.24 -18.71
C GLY A 408 12.66 11.10 -17.47
N ASP A 409 13.77 11.69 -17.07
CA ASP A 409 13.89 12.55 -15.88
C ASP A 409 13.35 11.89 -14.60
N LEU A 410 13.77 10.64 -14.36
CA LEU A 410 13.29 9.86 -13.22
C LEU A 410 13.90 10.36 -11.91
N ILE A 411 13.04 10.70 -10.96
CA ILE A 411 13.43 11.19 -9.64
C ILE A 411 12.60 10.46 -8.58
N ILE A 412 13.27 9.81 -7.63
CA ILE A 412 12.65 9.28 -6.41
C ILE A 412 12.75 10.34 -5.32
N GLU A 413 11.62 10.71 -4.74
CA GLU A 413 11.55 11.52 -3.54
C GLU A 413 11.05 10.68 -2.37
N GLN A 414 11.91 10.55 -1.35
CA GLN A 414 11.60 9.85 -0.12
C GLN A 414 11.52 10.83 1.02
N LYS A 415 10.31 11.17 1.44
CA LYS A 415 10.09 11.94 2.65
C LYS A 415 10.01 11.01 3.84
N LEU A 416 10.84 11.25 4.86
CA LEU A 416 10.79 10.47 6.08
C LEU A 416 9.67 10.95 7.01
N PRO A 417 8.85 10.04 7.56
CA PRO A 417 7.86 10.36 8.56
C PRO A 417 8.52 10.66 9.92
N PRO A 418 7.84 11.36 10.84
CA PRO A 418 8.29 11.49 12.22
C PRO A 418 8.56 10.11 12.85
N GLY A 419 9.66 9.98 13.58
CA GLY A 419 10.11 8.72 14.18
C GLY A 419 11.15 7.97 13.36
N LEU A 420 11.48 8.44 12.15
CA LEU A 420 12.55 7.91 11.31
C LEU A 420 13.51 9.04 10.89
N SER A 421 14.80 8.78 10.99
CA SER A 421 15.87 9.71 10.61
C SER A 421 16.79 9.08 9.56
N TYR A 422 17.13 9.83 8.52
CA TYR A 422 18.06 9.39 7.50
C TYR A 422 19.48 9.22 8.08
N VAL A 423 20.18 8.17 7.66
CA VAL A 423 21.60 7.97 7.97
C VAL A 423 22.43 8.56 6.83
N PRO A 424 23.19 9.62 7.07
CA PRO A 424 23.96 10.30 6.02
C PRO A 424 24.95 9.39 5.29
N GLU A 425 25.14 9.68 3.99
CA GLU A 425 26.10 8.97 3.10
C GLU A 425 25.84 7.45 2.98
N SER A 426 24.59 7.03 3.27
CA SER A 426 24.22 5.60 3.23
C SER A 426 23.65 5.15 1.88
N VAL A 427 23.42 6.06 0.94
CA VAL A 427 22.81 5.69 -0.35
C VAL A 427 23.81 4.93 -1.23
N ARG A 428 23.32 3.80 -1.77
CA ARG A 428 24.02 3.01 -2.80
C ARG A 428 23.07 2.83 -3.98
N LEU A 429 23.57 3.15 -5.16
CA LEU A 429 22.81 3.08 -6.42
C LEU A 429 23.31 1.92 -7.26
N THR A 430 22.39 1.18 -7.90
CA THR A 430 22.68 0.16 -8.92
C THR A 430 21.80 0.42 -10.13
N VAL A 431 22.39 0.78 -11.24
CA VAL A 431 21.73 1.00 -12.54
C VAL A 431 22.26 -0.03 -13.52
N GLY A 432 21.50 -1.11 -13.74
CA GLY A 432 21.94 -2.22 -14.58
C GLY A 432 22.17 -1.80 -16.03
N ALA A 433 21.39 -0.84 -16.56
CA ALA A 433 21.53 -0.28 -17.88
C ALA A 433 22.76 0.65 -18.03
N GLU A 434 23.35 1.13 -16.94
CA GLU A 434 24.56 1.97 -16.94
C GLU A 434 25.39 1.75 -15.68
N PRO A 435 26.24 0.71 -15.66
CA PRO A 435 27.04 0.35 -14.48
C PRO A 435 28.02 1.42 -14.00
N SER A 436 28.37 2.41 -14.81
CA SER A 436 29.21 3.55 -14.42
C SER A 436 28.58 4.41 -13.31
N LEU A 437 27.26 4.34 -13.14
CA LEU A 437 26.52 5.04 -12.08
C LEU A 437 26.43 4.24 -10.77
N ASN A 438 26.91 3.00 -10.73
CA ASN A 438 26.82 2.14 -9.56
C ASN A 438 27.76 2.60 -8.44
N GLY A 439 27.37 2.33 -7.20
CA GLY A 439 28.20 2.52 -6.02
C GLY A 439 27.61 3.47 -4.97
N PRO A 440 28.40 3.77 -3.93
CA PRO A 440 28.01 4.74 -2.91
C PRO A 440 27.85 6.14 -3.49
N LYS A 441 26.92 6.92 -2.90
CA LYS A 441 26.63 8.30 -3.27
C LYS A 441 26.80 9.22 -2.08
N THR A 442 27.10 10.49 -2.37
CA THR A 442 27.14 11.53 -1.35
C THR A 442 25.77 12.16 -1.17
N ASP A 443 25.60 12.94 -0.11
CA ASP A 443 24.32 13.61 0.18
C ASP A 443 24.30 15.07 -0.24
N LYS A 444 25.38 15.53 -0.89
CA LYS A 444 25.60 16.94 -1.19
C LYS A 444 24.86 17.35 -2.46
N PRO A 445 24.14 18.47 -2.43
CA PRO A 445 23.47 18.97 -3.62
C PRO A 445 24.46 19.26 -4.75
N GLY A 446 24.21 18.73 -5.94
CA GLY A 446 24.88 19.10 -7.18
C GLY A 446 26.21 18.42 -7.49
N ASP A 447 26.67 17.45 -6.70
CA ASP A 447 27.91 16.70 -6.98
C ASP A 447 27.64 15.32 -7.62
N ASP A 448 26.58 14.61 -7.20
CA ASP A 448 26.13 13.36 -7.82
C ASP A 448 24.60 13.25 -7.89
N GLN A 449 24.06 12.04 -8.07
CA GLN A 449 22.62 11.80 -8.28
C GLN A 449 21.76 12.00 -7.04
N VAL A 450 22.36 12.11 -5.84
CA VAL A 450 21.66 12.08 -4.56
C VAL A 450 21.78 13.41 -3.83
N GLU A 451 20.74 13.83 -3.18
CA GLU A 451 20.76 14.98 -2.27
C GLU A 451 19.84 14.74 -1.08
N TRP A 452 20.29 15.14 0.10
CA TRP A 452 19.49 15.14 1.33
C TRP A 452 19.16 16.57 1.75
N ASP A 453 17.86 16.84 1.90
CA ASP A 453 17.39 18.11 2.46
C ASP A 453 16.93 17.90 3.92
N PRO A 454 17.74 18.31 4.91
CA PRO A 454 17.40 18.16 6.31
C PRO A 454 16.24 19.08 6.77
N LEU A 455 15.93 20.15 6.03
CA LEU A 455 14.85 21.07 6.39
C LEU A 455 13.48 20.46 6.10
N THR A 456 13.35 19.76 5.01
CA THR A 456 12.11 19.10 4.61
C THR A 456 12.07 17.62 5.00
N GLY A 457 13.20 17.03 5.40
CA GLY A 457 13.35 15.61 5.69
C GLY A 457 13.19 14.75 4.42
N THR A 458 13.66 15.25 3.28
CA THR A 458 13.47 14.61 1.97
C THR A 458 14.79 14.17 1.37
N LEU A 459 14.88 12.88 1.04
CA LEU A 459 15.96 12.30 0.25
C LEU A 459 15.50 12.28 -1.22
N ARG A 460 16.25 12.97 -2.09
CA ARG A 460 15.99 13.02 -3.54
C ARG A 460 17.07 12.25 -4.29
N ILE A 461 16.63 11.32 -5.15
CA ILE A 461 17.53 10.41 -5.88
C ILE A 461 17.16 10.43 -7.34
N ARG A 462 18.08 10.84 -8.19
CA ARG A 462 17.96 10.85 -9.65
C ARG A 462 18.43 9.52 -10.19
N ILE A 463 17.53 8.78 -10.82
CA ILE A 463 17.78 7.40 -11.26
C ILE A 463 17.65 7.24 -12.77
N GLY A 464 18.11 6.10 -13.28
CA GLY A 464 18.02 5.73 -14.69
C GLY A 464 19.29 6.04 -15.49
N LYS A 465 19.30 5.61 -16.74
CA LYS A 465 20.45 5.78 -17.65
C LYS A 465 20.65 7.25 -18.00
N GLY A 466 21.88 7.74 -17.86
CA GLY A 466 22.24 9.13 -18.08
C GLY A 466 21.83 10.08 -16.95
N ALA A 467 21.52 9.58 -15.77
CA ALA A 467 21.22 10.43 -14.61
C ALA A 467 22.43 11.26 -14.19
N THR A 468 22.22 12.54 -13.89
CA THR A 468 23.25 13.49 -13.45
C THR A 468 22.91 14.09 -12.10
N ALA A 469 23.76 14.96 -11.60
CA ALA A 469 23.53 15.70 -10.36
C ALA A 469 22.29 16.63 -10.41
N THR A 470 21.80 17.00 -11.59
CA THR A 470 20.71 17.98 -11.75
C THR A 470 19.50 17.44 -12.50
N LYS A 471 19.62 16.28 -13.16
CA LYS A 471 18.57 15.72 -14.01
C LYS A 471 18.49 14.20 -13.83
N GLY A 472 17.27 13.68 -13.74
CA GLY A 472 17.02 12.25 -13.78
C GLY A 472 17.35 11.63 -15.14
N GLY A 473 17.65 10.35 -15.17
CA GLY A 473 17.96 9.59 -16.37
C GLY A 473 16.71 9.05 -17.08
N THR A 474 16.95 8.08 -17.97
CA THR A 474 15.89 7.35 -18.68
C THR A 474 15.79 5.91 -18.18
N LEU A 475 14.59 5.34 -18.28
CA LEU A 475 14.33 3.93 -18.00
C LEU A 475 13.39 3.37 -19.08
N ASP A 476 13.95 2.49 -19.92
CA ASP A 476 13.20 1.79 -20.95
C ASP A 476 12.45 0.60 -20.32
N PRO A 477 11.28 0.18 -20.85
CA PRO A 477 10.59 -1.04 -20.38
C PRO A 477 11.43 -2.31 -20.42
N THR A 478 12.48 -2.35 -21.26
CA THR A 478 13.40 -3.49 -21.39
C THR A 478 14.64 -3.39 -20.49
N ASP A 479 14.86 -2.23 -19.85
CA ASP A 479 15.99 -2.04 -18.96
C ASP A 479 15.88 -2.87 -17.68
N PRO A 480 17.01 -3.36 -17.13
CA PRO A 480 17.02 -3.95 -15.79
C PRO A 480 16.53 -2.96 -14.73
N PRO A 481 15.93 -3.45 -13.63
CA PRO A 481 15.51 -2.57 -12.55
C PRO A 481 16.66 -1.72 -11.99
N VAL A 482 16.32 -0.50 -11.59
CA VAL A 482 17.22 0.35 -10.80
C VAL A 482 17.00 0.03 -9.32
N ILE A 483 18.09 -0.25 -8.59
CA ILE A 483 18.05 -0.55 -7.17
C ILE A 483 18.73 0.58 -6.39
N VAL A 484 18.05 1.10 -5.41
CA VAL A 484 18.55 2.08 -4.45
C VAL A 484 18.49 1.48 -3.07
N LYS A 485 19.62 1.45 -2.37
CA LYS A 485 19.69 1.09 -0.96
C LYS A 485 20.05 2.32 -0.14
N TYR A 486 19.43 2.49 1.01
CA TYR A 486 19.74 3.56 1.96
C TYR A 486 19.36 3.16 3.38
N GLN A 487 19.96 3.80 4.37
CA GLN A 487 19.73 3.47 5.76
C GLN A 487 18.90 4.53 6.47
N VAL A 488 18.05 4.04 7.36
CA VAL A 488 17.19 4.88 8.20
C VAL A 488 17.35 4.42 9.65
N ARG A 489 17.54 5.37 10.55
CA ARG A 489 17.56 5.14 11.99
C ARG A 489 16.18 5.37 12.58
N ILE A 490 15.73 4.45 13.41
CA ILE A 490 14.51 4.63 14.21
C ILE A 490 14.85 5.57 15.36
N ASP A 491 14.09 6.64 15.51
CA ASP A 491 14.32 7.63 16.55
C ASP A 491 14.16 7.03 17.95
N ASP A 492 14.89 7.60 18.92
CA ASP A 492 14.98 7.04 20.27
C ASP A 492 13.65 6.94 21.02
N ARG A 493 12.64 7.71 20.59
CA ARG A 493 11.29 7.75 21.19
C ARG A 493 10.19 7.29 20.20
N ALA A 494 10.56 6.74 19.09
CA ALA A 494 9.60 6.20 18.11
C ALA A 494 8.83 5.01 18.69
N TYR A 495 7.58 4.86 18.32
CA TYR A 495 6.73 3.72 18.67
C TYR A 495 5.57 3.57 17.66
N GLY A 496 4.98 2.37 17.61
CA GLY A 496 3.83 2.08 16.76
C GLY A 496 4.19 1.88 15.29
N GLU A 497 3.24 2.12 14.43
CA GLU A 497 3.40 1.96 12.99
C GLU A 497 3.92 3.24 12.34
N LEU A 498 5.05 3.13 11.65
CA LEU A 498 5.68 4.24 10.92
C LEU A 498 5.60 3.95 9.42
N PRO A 499 4.64 4.57 8.71
CA PRO A 499 4.48 4.36 7.29
C PRO A 499 5.55 5.11 6.49
N LEU A 500 6.26 4.39 5.61
CA LEU A 500 7.27 4.94 4.72
C LEU A 500 6.85 4.70 3.27
N GLN A 501 6.76 5.75 2.48
CA GLN A 501 6.41 5.70 1.07
C GLN A 501 7.24 6.72 0.29
N SER A 502 7.85 6.28 -0.81
CA SER A 502 8.49 7.17 -1.78
C SER A 502 7.56 7.49 -2.93
N THR A 503 7.87 8.57 -3.64
CA THR A 503 7.20 8.94 -4.88
C THR A 503 8.24 8.99 -6.00
N THR A 504 8.00 8.27 -7.09
CA THR A 504 8.85 8.34 -8.28
C THR A 504 8.16 9.21 -9.32
N SER A 505 8.77 10.32 -9.68
CA SER A 505 8.33 11.16 -10.80
C SER A 505 9.03 10.77 -12.09
N VAL A 506 8.30 10.81 -13.20
CA VAL A 506 8.81 10.48 -14.53
C VAL A 506 8.17 11.37 -15.58
N THR A 507 8.95 11.82 -16.57
CA THR A 507 8.45 12.56 -17.72
C THR A 507 8.45 11.63 -18.93
N PRO A 508 7.33 11.47 -19.67
CA PRO A 508 7.30 10.67 -20.88
C PRO A 508 8.24 11.21 -21.96
N VAL A 509 9.12 10.38 -22.50
CA VAL A 509 10.04 10.78 -23.59
C VAL A 509 9.27 10.80 -24.92
N GLY A 510 9.30 11.92 -25.62
CA GLY A 510 8.62 12.09 -26.92
C GLY A 510 7.13 12.43 -26.84
N GLY A 511 6.59 12.62 -25.65
CA GLY A 511 5.22 13.10 -25.43
C GLY A 511 5.14 14.63 -25.50
N ALA A 512 4.37 15.19 -26.45
CA ALA A 512 4.12 16.61 -26.48
C ALA A 512 3.34 17.03 -25.21
N ASN A 513 3.93 17.91 -24.40
CA ASN A 513 3.30 18.65 -23.28
C ASN A 513 2.71 17.84 -22.11
N SER A 514 3.14 16.61 -21.85
CA SER A 514 2.81 15.94 -20.60
C SER A 514 3.83 16.32 -19.52
N GLY A 515 3.37 16.95 -18.44
CA GLY A 515 4.18 17.19 -17.25
C GLY A 515 4.65 15.88 -16.60
N PRO A 516 5.44 15.94 -15.54
CA PRO A 516 5.87 14.75 -14.81
C PRO A 516 4.67 14.00 -14.22
N ILE A 517 4.72 12.67 -14.34
CA ILE A 517 3.76 11.75 -13.75
C ILE A 517 4.39 11.19 -12.48
N ALA A 518 3.62 11.12 -11.39
CA ALA A 518 4.10 10.63 -10.09
C ALA A 518 3.51 9.25 -9.77
N PHE A 519 4.36 8.33 -9.32
CA PHE A 519 4.00 6.98 -8.93
C PHE A 519 4.42 6.73 -7.48
N PRO A 520 3.49 6.45 -6.56
CA PRO A 520 3.83 6.06 -5.19
C PRO A 520 4.45 4.66 -5.16
N SER A 521 5.39 4.44 -4.27
CA SER A 521 5.97 3.10 -4.07
C SER A 521 4.96 2.15 -3.43
N GLY A 522 5.04 0.87 -3.80
CA GLY A 522 4.36 -0.22 -3.12
C GLY A 522 5.29 -0.94 -2.13
N ASN A 523 4.70 -1.75 -1.24
CA ASN A 523 5.42 -2.52 -0.20
C ASN A 523 5.82 -3.94 -0.66
N GLY A 524 5.70 -4.24 -1.95
CA GLY A 524 5.98 -5.55 -2.54
C GLY A 524 4.82 -6.55 -2.46
N VAL A 525 3.79 -6.27 -1.68
CA VAL A 525 2.54 -7.05 -1.60
C VAL A 525 1.42 -6.31 -2.35
N ASN A 526 1.23 -5.05 -2.02
CA ASN A 526 0.19 -4.20 -2.61
C ASN A 526 0.82 -3.00 -3.33
N PRO A 527 0.45 -2.75 -4.60
CA PRO A 527 0.87 -1.55 -5.32
C PRO A 527 0.39 -0.28 -4.61
N GLY A 528 1.26 0.72 -4.53
CA GLY A 528 0.92 2.01 -3.92
C GLY A 528 0.69 2.01 -2.41
N ALA A 529 0.82 0.86 -1.73
CA ALA A 529 0.72 0.79 -0.28
C ALA A 529 2.05 1.13 0.40
N PRO A 530 2.06 1.91 1.49
CA PRO A 530 3.29 2.24 2.20
C PRO A 530 3.93 1.00 2.84
N THR A 531 5.23 1.03 2.98
CA THR A 531 5.98 0.06 3.79
C THR A 531 5.89 0.48 5.25
N ILE A 532 5.40 -0.40 6.10
CA ILE A 532 5.20 -0.12 7.52
C ILE A 532 6.41 -0.63 8.32
N VAL A 533 7.06 0.27 9.04
CA VAL A 533 8.01 -0.10 10.10
C VAL A 533 7.24 -0.16 11.41
N VAL A 534 7.11 -1.34 11.99
CA VAL A 534 6.43 -1.52 13.27
C VAL A 534 7.46 -1.44 14.38
N VAL A 535 7.38 -0.41 15.22
CA VAL A 535 8.20 -0.26 16.42
C VAL A 535 7.44 -0.83 17.61
N PRO A 536 7.86 -1.98 18.15
CA PRO A 536 7.12 -2.63 19.24
C PRO A 536 7.20 -1.80 20.53
N PRO A 537 6.20 -1.93 21.41
CA PRO A 537 6.29 -1.37 22.77
C PRO A 537 7.49 -2.00 23.50
N CYS A 538 8.16 -1.23 24.32
CA CYS A 538 9.27 -1.77 25.12
C CYS A 538 8.77 -2.70 26.24
N VAL A 539 9.52 -3.76 26.53
CA VAL A 539 9.26 -4.69 27.64
C VAL A 539 10.23 -4.41 28.81
N SER A 540 11.43 -4.02 28.49
CA SER A 540 12.48 -3.65 29.46
C SER A 540 13.33 -2.52 28.90
N ASN A 541 14.23 -1.98 29.73
CA ASN A 541 15.18 -0.96 29.30
C ASN A 541 16.15 -1.44 28.20
N ASP A 542 16.35 -2.76 28.05
CA ASP A 542 17.13 -3.35 26.94
C ASP A 542 16.49 -3.07 25.56
N ASP A 543 15.21 -2.79 25.54
CA ASP A 543 14.50 -2.45 24.30
C ASP A 543 14.67 -0.98 23.89
N CYS A 544 15.29 -0.18 24.75
CA CYS A 544 15.47 1.24 24.56
C CYS A 544 16.88 1.57 24.08
N SER A 545 17.05 2.72 23.44
CA SER A 545 18.36 3.23 23.01
C SER A 545 19.00 4.07 24.09
N PRO A 546 20.32 4.35 24.00
CA PRO A 546 21.00 5.25 24.94
C PRO A 546 20.40 6.67 24.99
N GLY A 547 19.78 7.15 23.89
CA GLY A 547 19.15 8.48 23.83
C GLY A 547 17.82 8.58 24.57
N ALA A 548 17.13 7.45 24.82
CA ALA A 548 15.90 7.36 25.61
C ALA A 548 15.89 6.01 26.36
N PRO A 549 16.73 5.86 27.41
CA PRO A 549 17.11 4.55 27.93
C PRO A 549 16.08 3.88 28.85
N VAL A 550 15.02 4.57 29.23
CA VAL A 550 14.02 4.09 30.19
C VAL A 550 12.78 3.59 29.48
N CYS A 551 12.34 2.37 29.75
CA CYS A 551 11.05 1.85 29.33
C CYS A 551 9.94 2.29 30.30
N ASP A 552 9.21 3.33 29.96
CA ASP A 552 8.06 3.82 30.75
C ASP A 552 6.83 2.95 30.49
N LYS A 553 6.40 2.23 31.54
CA LYS A 553 5.24 1.31 31.53
C LYS A 553 3.97 1.91 32.13
N LYS A 554 3.96 3.21 32.44
CA LYS A 554 2.81 3.88 33.10
C LYS A 554 1.65 4.14 32.14
N GLY A 555 1.91 4.20 30.82
CA GLY A 555 0.90 4.39 29.80
C GLY A 555 0.24 3.09 29.33
N ALA A 556 -0.81 3.20 28.53
CA ALA A 556 -1.47 2.05 27.90
C ALA A 556 -0.52 1.26 26.96
N GLU A 557 0.44 1.95 26.37
CA GLU A 557 1.51 1.38 25.54
C GLU A 557 2.87 1.81 26.11
N PRO A 558 3.69 0.84 26.57
CA PRO A 558 5.05 1.14 27.04
C PRO A 558 5.93 1.76 25.96
N ARG A 559 6.67 2.83 26.30
CA ARG A 559 7.55 3.56 25.37
C ARG A 559 8.89 3.92 25.99
N CYS A 560 9.88 4.07 25.12
CA CYS A 560 11.18 4.54 25.56
C CYS A 560 11.16 6.05 25.83
N THR A 561 11.74 6.44 26.98
CA THR A 561 11.87 7.83 27.42
C THR A 561 13.25 8.09 28.00
N ASP A 562 13.63 9.35 28.09
CA ASP A 562 14.85 9.79 28.75
C ASP A 562 14.58 10.31 30.18
N VAL A 563 13.36 10.13 30.69
CA VAL A 563 12.94 10.60 32.01
C VAL A 563 12.77 9.41 32.96
N CYS A 564 13.34 9.50 34.18
CA CYS A 564 13.17 8.56 35.27
C CYS A 564 12.51 9.24 36.48
N ASP A 565 11.83 8.49 37.32
CA ASP A 565 11.28 8.96 38.61
C ASP A 565 12.08 8.43 39.80
N SER A 566 12.74 7.27 39.63
CA SER A 566 13.54 6.62 40.67
C SER A 566 14.69 5.81 40.04
N ASP A 567 15.64 5.37 40.85
CA ASP A 567 16.75 4.52 40.41
C ASP A 567 16.26 3.18 39.83
N VAL A 568 15.09 2.70 40.26
CA VAL A 568 14.48 1.47 39.73
C VAL A 568 14.18 1.61 38.24
N ASP A 569 13.78 2.79 37.79
CA ASP A 569 13.49 3.07 36.39
C ASP A 569 14.77 2.99 35.52
N CYS A 570 15.93 3.22 36.14
CA CYS A 570 17.24 3.21 35.46
C CYS A 570 17.93 1.85 35.46
N GLN A 571 17.41 0.84 36.15
CA GLN A 571 18.02 -0.49 36.19
C GLN A 571 18.07 -1.16 34.83
N GLY A 572 19.26 -1.61 34.43
CA GLY A 572 19.51 -2.27 33.16
C GLY A 572 19.42 -1.34 31.95
N THR A 573 19.59 0.00 32.13
CA THR A 573 19.65 0.93 31.01
C THR A 573 20.91 0.72 30.17
N PRO A 574 20.84 0.97 28.86
CA PRO A 574 22.03 0.95 27.99
C PRO A 574 23.11 1.89 28.50
N GLY A 575 24.33 1.37 28.66
CA GLY A 575 25.49 2.15 29.12
C GLY A 575 25.69 2.20 30.65
N GLY A 576 24.95 1.37 31.42
CA GLY A 576 25.16 1.21 32.88
C GLY A 576 24.77 2.44 33.70
N SER A 577 23.82 3.24 33.25
CA SER A 577 23.33 4.43 33.94
C SER A 577 22.16 4.04 34.87
N GLU A 578 22.48 3.57 36.11
CA GLU A 578 21.48 2.97 37.00
C GLU A 578 20.93 3.93 38.09
N ILE A 579 21.32 5.20 38.08
CA ILE A 579 20.90 6.21 39.05
C ILE A 579 20.04 7.26 38.37
N CYS A 580 18.88 7.54 38.95
CA CYS A 580 18.02 8.65 38.54
C CYS A 580 18.48 9.96 39.18
N SER A 581 19.04 10.87 38.38
CA SER A 581 19.54 12.16 38.85
C SER A 581 18.39 13.09 39.29
N ALA A 582 18.74 14.19 40.02
CA ALA A 582 17.77 15.24 40.37
C ALA A 582 17.12 15.90 39.13
N MET A 583 17.75 15.83 37.97
CA MET A 583 17.21 16.31 36.67
C MET A 583 16.34 15.26 35.98
N LYS A 584 15.97 14.18 36.66
CA LYS A 584 15.15 13.09 36.10
C LYS A 584 15.77 12.38 34.88
N LYS A 585 17.09 12.23 34.87
CA LYS A 585 17.85 11.53 33.84
C LYS A 585 18.61 10.35 34.46
N CYS A 586 18.66 9.22 33.77
CA CYS A 586 19.51 8.12 34.18
C CYS A 586 20.97 8.47 33.95
N VAL A 587 21.77 8.30 34.96
CA VAL A 587 23.21 8.65 34.99
C VAL A 587 23.99 7.49 35.63
N GLN A 588 25.27 7.37 35.30
CA GLN A 588 26.14 6.36 35.90
C GLN A 588 26.45 6.67 37.39
N CYS A 589 26.48 7.96 37.73
CA CYS A 589 26.77 8.37 39.08
C CYS A 589 26.24 9.79 39.34
N SER A 590 26.06 10.16 40.62
CA SER A 590 25.58 11.47 41.03
C SER A 590 26.67 12.35 41.63
N SER A 591 27.64 11.82 42.39
CA SER A 591 28.77 12.55 42.98
C SER A 591 29.79 11.61 43.63
N GLY A 592 31.08 11.96 43.59
CA GLY A 592 32.17 11.30 44.32
C GLY A 592 32.33 9.80 44.03
N ALA A 593 32.79 9.03 45.04
CA ALA A 593 32.79 7.58 44.93
C ALA A 593 31.38 7.02 44.95
N SER A 594 30.95 6.39 43.85
CA SER A 594 29.61 5.82 43.70
C SER A 594 29.68 4.30 43.67
N ALA A 595 28.76 3.61 44.36
CA ALA A 595 28.65 2.15 44.27
C ALA A 595 28.37 1.64 42.84
N ALA A 596 27.81 2.48 42.00
CA ALA A 596 27.58 2.20 40.58
C ALA A 596 28.86 2.35 39.73
N CYS A 597 29.86 3.09 40.18
CA CYS A 597 31.15 3.22 39.54
C CYS A 597 32.08 2.14 40.04
N THR A 598 32.61 1.30 39.19
CA THR A 598 33.50 0.23 39.60
C THR A 598 34.92 0.42 39.04
N ALA A 599 35.92 -0.03 39.78
CA ALA A 599 37.29 -0.01 39.32
C ALA A 599 37.52 -0.95 38.12
N ALA A 600 36.70 -1.96 37.92
CA ALA A 600 36.74 -2.84 36.75
C ALA A 600 36.19 -2.16 35.46
N GLY A 601 35.34 -1.13 35.59
CA GLY A 601 34.84 -0.34 34.50
C GLY A 601 35.71 0.90 34.19
N PRO A 602 35.09 2.04 33.82
CA PRO A 602 35.76 3.29 33.45
C PRO A 602 36.44 3.97 34.66
N GLY A 603 36.17 3.54 35.88
CA GLY A 603 36.76 4.01 37.15
C GLY A 603 35.74 4.11 38.25
N SER A 604 36.21 4.14 39.52
CA SER A 604 35.38 4.14 40.73
C SER A 604 34.93 5.52 41.18
N GLN A 605 35.28 6.58 40.44
CA GLN A 605 34.94 7.96 40.77
C GLN A 605 33.91 8.54 39.80
N CYS A 606 33.01 9.38 40.30
CA CYS A 606 32.15 10.20 39.49
C CYS A 606 32.89 11.47 39.09
N ILE A 607 33.40 11.54 37.88
CA ILE A 607 34.29 12.64 37.41
C ILE A 607 33.49 13.90 37.10
N THR A 608 32.40 13.73 36.39
CA THR A 608 31.42 14.78 36.17
C THR A 608 30.04 14.18 36.46
N PRO A 609 29.03 14.98 36.86
CA PRO A 609 27.71 14.46 37.09
C PRO A 609 27.25 13.63 35.88
N GLY A 610 27.09 12.33 36.11
CA GLY A 610 26.62 11.39 35.06
C GLY A 610 27.67 10.39 34.54
N PHE A 611 28.97 10.57 34.77
CA PHE A 611 30.01 9.71 34.20
C PHE A 611 30.97 9.17 35.24
N CYS A 612 31.13 7.85 35.25
CA CYS A 612 32.15 7.16 36.00
C CYS A 612 33.53 7.32 35.34
N GLY A 613 34.58 7.45 36.14
CA GLY A 613 35.93 7.58 35.67
C GLY A 613 36.95 7.50 36.81
N CYS A 614 38.18 7.98 36.60
CA CYS A 614 39.28 7.93 37.55
C CYS A 614 39.99 9.26 37.72
N ASN A 615 40.53 9.49 38.92
CA ASN A 615 41.48 10.57 39.22
C ASN A 615 42.85 10.02 39.51
N THR A 616 42.90 8.77 40.04
CA THR A 616 44.11 8.12 40.46
C THR A 616 44.13 6.65 40.00
N ASN A 617 45.30 6.02 40.03
CA ASN A 617 45.43 4.57 39.70
C ASN A 617 44.63 3.68 40.67
N ALA A 618 44.40 4.13 41.91
CA ALA A 618 43.58 3.41 42.89
C ALA A 618 42.14 3.27 42.42
N ASP A 619 41.61 4.30 41.74
CA ASP A 619 40.25 4.30 41.18
C ASP A 619 40.06 3.27 40.04
N CYS A 620 41.17 2.76 39.49
CA CYS A 620 41.25 1.74 38.46
C CYS A 620 41.62 0.36 39.03
N GLY A 621 41.59 0.16 40.34
CA GLY A 621 42.01 -1.10 40.93
C GLY A 621 43.49 -1.40 40.73
N GLY A 622 44.34 -0.35 40.71
CA GLY A 622 45.77 -0.43 40.52
C GLY A 622 46.23 -0.35 39.05
N ARG A 623 45.32 -0.31 38.05
CA ARG A 623 45.64 0.00 36.66
C ARG A 623 45.94 1.52 36.52
N THR A 624 46.71 1.89 35.51
CA THR A 624 47.05 3.31 35.28
C THR A 624 45.80 4.12 34.85
N CYS A 625 45.42 5.14 35.64
CA CYS A 625 44.39 6.09 35.20
C CYS A 625 44.97 7.00 34.11
N ASP A 626 44.26 7.11 32.97
CA ASP A 626 44.57 8.09 31.94
C ASP A 626 44.04 9.46 32.41
N VAL A 627 44.91 10.32 32.81
CA VAL A 627 44.57 11.65 33.34
C VAL A 627 44.10 12.64 32.26
N VAL A 628 44.24 12.32 31.00
CA VAL A 628 43.76 13.14 29.90
C VAL A 628 42.27 12.86 29.61
N THR A 629 41.89 11.61 29.63
CA THR A 629 40.51 11.16 29.42
C THR A 629 39.75 10.92 30.71
N ASN A 630 40.46 10.84 31.86
CA ASN A 630 39.93 10.43 33.16
C ASN A 630 39.27 9.04 33.14
N LEU A 631 39.79 8.13 32.33
CA LEU A 631 39.25 6.77 32.18
C LEU A 631 40.31 5.73 32.55
N CYS A 632 39.85 4.66 33.16
CA CYS A 632 40.67 3.46 33.32
C CYS A 632 40.90 2.74 32.00
N PRO A 633 42.06 2.07 31.82
CA PRO A 633 42.22 1.18 30.67
C PRO A 633 41.16 0.10 30.66
N LYS A 634 40.73 -0.32 29.45
CA LYS A 634 39.74 -1.36 29.30
C LYS A 634 40.17 -2.63 30.05
N THR A 635 39.18 -3.29 30.67
CA THR A 635 39.39 -4.58 31.35
C THR A 635 39.65 -5.67 30.34
N ALA A 636 40.58 -6.57 30.63
CA ALA A 636 40.83 -7.73 29.80
C ALA A 636 39.72 -8.77 30.02
N ILE A 637 38.89 -9.00 29.00
CA ILE A 637 37.80 -9.97 29.02
C ILE A 637 37.90 -10.82 27.76
N ASP A 638 38.00 -12.13 27.96
CA ASP A 638 38.15 -13.15 26.94
C ASP A 638 36.74 -13.55 26.44
N LEU A 639 36.40 -13.13 25.21
CA LEU A 639 35.13 -13.43 24.54
C LEU A 639 35.40 -14.41 23.39
N SER A 640 34.53 -15.37 23.21
CA SER A 640 34.59 -16.26 22.06
C SER A 640 33.28 -16.32 21.30
N VAL A 641 33.35 -16.53 19.99
CA VAL A 641 32.22 -16.77 19.13
C VAL A 641 32.20 -18.18 18.61
N ASN A 642 31.00 -18.77 18.53
CA ASN A 642 30.79 -20.08 17.96
C ASN A 642 29.61 -20.05 16.97
N VAL A 643 29.72 -20.82 15.89
CA VAL A 643 28.69 -20.96 14.86
C VAL A 643 28.39 -22.43 14.65
N THR A 644 27.12 -22.77 14.67
CA THR A 644 26.62 -24.09 14.26
C THR A 644 25.62 -23.93 13.12
N HIS A 645 25.43 -24.95 12.31
CA HIS A 645 24.46 -24.87 11.20
C HIS A 645 23.63 -26.15 11.05
N GLU A 646 22.42 -25.98 10.52
CA GLU A 646 21.54 -27.07 10.12
C GLU A 646 20.94 -26.73 8.72
N PRO A 647 20.83 -27.72 7.80
CA PRO A 647 21.31 -29.13 7.96
C PRO A 647 22.85 -29.24 7.92
N GLN A 648 23.38 -30.31 8.47
CA GLN A 648 24.85 -30.56 8.45
C GLN A 648 25.38 -30.79 7.03
N ALA A 649 24.57 -31.26 6.12
CA ALA A 649 24.86 -31.37 4.69
C ALA A 649 23.75 -30.67 3.90
N ALA A 650 24.06 -29.61 3.19
CA ALA A 650 23.13 -28.84 2.39
C ALA A 650 23.32 -29.08 0.90
N ARG A 651 22.26 -28.87 0.12
CA ARG A 651 22.29 -28.81 -1.34
C ARG A 651 22.15 -27.39 -1.80
N GLN A 652 22.50 -27.15 -3.05
CA GLN A 652 22.17 -25.88 -3.71
C GLN A 652 20.65 -25.61 -3.57
N ASP A 653 20.28 -24.37 -3.30
CA ASP A 653 18.90 -23.91 -3.04
C ASP A 653 18.23 -24.46 -1.77
N THR A 654 18.96 -25.18 -0.92
CA THR A 654 18.47 -25.56 0.41
C THR A 654 18.77 -24.45 1.42
N PRO A 655 17.78 -23.99 2.21
CA PRO A 655 18.03 -23.05 3.29
C PRO A 655 18.97 -23.66 4.35
N ILE A 656 20.02 -22.94 4.69
CA ILE A 656 20.97 -23.30 5.75
C ILE A 656 20.76 -22.30 6.89
N VAL A 657 20.45 -22.79 8.08
CA VAL A 657 20.28 -21.95 9.27
C VAL A 657 21.56 -21.99 10.08
N TYR A 658 22.26 -20.86 10.18
CA TYR A 658 23.44 -20.68 11.03
C TYR A 658 23.00 -20.09 12.38
N ALA A 659 23.29 -20.77 13.48
CA ALA A 659 23.10 -20.29 14.85
C ALA A 659 24.42 -19.75 15.40
N VAL A 660 24.45 -18.43 15.66
CA VAL A 660 25.64 -17.74 16.22
C VAL A 660 25.49 -17.61 17.72
N SER A 661 26.50 -17.99 18.48
CA SER A 661 26.54 -17.86 19.93
C SER A 661 27.86 -17.23 20.40
N VAL A 662 27.82 -16.56 21.53
CA VAL A 662 28.98 -15.93 22.19
C VAL A 662 29.13 -16.43 23.62
N LYS A 663 30.36 -16.44 24.12
CA LYS A 663 30.65 -16.81 25.49
C LYS A 663 31.67 -15.86 26.09
N ASN A 664 31.46 -15.41 27.33
CA ASN A 664 32.48 -14.79 28.16
C ASN A 664 33.25 -15.90 28.88
N GLN A 665 34.52 -16.10 28.53
CA GLN A 665 35.38 -17.13 29.16
C GLN A 665 36.09 -16.64 30.41
N SER A 666 35.99 -15.34 30.71
CA SER A 666 36.65 -14.72 31.88
C SER A 666 35.85 -14.88 33.17
N GLY A 667 36.55 -14.74 34.30
CA GLY A 667 35.95 -14.65 35.62
C GLY A 667 35.31 -13.28 35.97
N LEU A 668 35.32 -12.33 35.02
CA LEU A 668 34.79 -10.96 35.18
C LEU A 668 33.71 -10.71 34.16
N ALA A 669 32.76 -9.86 34.51
CA ALA A 669 31.72 -9.39 33.57
C ALA A 669 32.37 -8.47 32.51
N ASP A 670 31.89 -8.60 31.26
CA ASP A 670 32.21 -7.66 30.20
C ASP A 670 31.66 -6.27 30.51
N ALA A 671 32.32 -5.21 30.06
CA ALA A 671 31.85 -3.84 30.26
C ALA A 671 30.80 -3.38 29.24
N GLY A 672 30.57 -4.19 28.17
CA GLY A 672 29.61 -3.85 27.08
C GLY A 672 29.89 -2.53 26.38
N PRO A 673 29.11 -2.18 25.34
CA PRO A 673 28.25 -3.09 24.58
C PRO A 673 29.03 -4.16 23.81
N VAL A 674 28.43 -5.34 23.70
CA VAL A 674 28.99 -6.46 22.90
C VAL A 674 28.41 -6.41 21.49
N ARG A 675 29.31 -6.48 20.52
CA ARG A 675 28.98 -6.52 19.09
C ARG A 675 29.34 -7.86 18.49
N VAL A 676 28.41 -8.46 17.77
CA VAL A 676 28.62 -9.68 17.01
C VAL A 676 28.28 -9.42 15.55
N THR A 677 29.21 -9.79 14.66
CA THR A 677 28.95 -9.71 13.22
C THR A 677 28.92 -11.10 12.61
N PHE A 678 28.08 -11.32 11.64
CA PHE A 678 28.02 -12.51 10.81
C PHE A 678 27.96 -12.07 9.35
N GLU A 679 28.82 -12.63 8.51
CA GLU A 679 28.94 -12.21 7.11
C GLU A 679 29.02 -13.44 6.21
N VAL A 680 28.22 -13.41 5.12
CA VAL A 680 28.38 -14.38 4.04
C VAL A 680 29.45 -13.85 3.08
N GLN A 681 30.63 -14.44 3.13
CA GLN A 681 31.75 -14.02 2.31
C GLN A 681 31.64 -14.53 0.87
N ARG A 682 31.03 -15.71 0.68
CA ARG A 682 30.94 -16.34 -0.63
C ARG A 682 29.83 -17.39 -0.71
N GLY A 683 29.22 -17.51 -1.91
CA GLY A 683 28.41 -18.66 -2.30
C GLY A 683 27.02 -18.73 -1.68
N GLY A 684 26.56 -17.71 -1.01
CA GLY A 684 25.23 -17.67 -0.40
C GLY A 684 24.68 -16.27 -0.32
N LEU A 685 23.36 -16.19 -0.09
CA LEU A 685 22.63 -14.95 0.18
C LEU A 685 21.86 -15.09 1.48
N ILE A 686 21.93 -14.08 2.34
CA ILE A 686 21.12 -14.04 3.56
C ILE A 686 19.67 -13.79 3.16
N ASP A 687 18.80 -14.74 3.54
CA ASP A 687 17.35 -14.68 3.28
C ASP A 687 16.59 -14.11 4.49
N LYS A 688 16.94 -14.58 5.70
CA LYS A 688 16.22 -14.23 6.92
C LYS A 688 17.15 -14.22 8.11
N LEU A 689 16.86 -13.36 9.09
CA LEU A 689 17.48 -13.42 10.40
C LEU A 689 16.43 -13.48 11.52
N THR A 690 16.80 -14.10 12.65
CA THR A 690 15.99 -14.16 13.87
C THR A 690 16.90 -13.82 15.04
N ALA A 691 16.79 -12.58 15.54
CA ALA A 691 17.56 -12.14 16.72
C ALA A 691 17.01 -12.78 18.01
N GLN A 692 17.89 -13.12 18.93
CA GLN A 692 17.50 -13.61 20.25
C GLN A 692 17.16 -12.43 21.18
N PRO A 693 16.34 -12.65 22.24
CA PRO A 693 16.01 -11.60 23.20
C PRO A 693 17.24 -10.90 23.77
N GLY A 694 17.19 -9.58 23.90
CA GLY A 694 18.29 -8.75 24.37
C GLY A 694 19.34 -8.40 23.32
N TRP A 695 19.23 -8.90 22.09
CA TRP A 695 20.07 -8.55 20.96
C TRP A 695 19.30 -7.68 19.96
N ARG A 696 19.97 -6.70 19.37
CA ARG A 696 19.49 -5.83 18.29
C ARG A 696 20.31 -6.10 17.06
N CYS A 697 19.70 -6.69 16.05
CA CYS A 697 20.41 -7.11 14.83
C CYS A 697 19.95 -6.28 13.65
N SER A 698 20.89 -5.70 12.93
CA SER A 698 20.72 -5.06 11.63
C SER A 698 21.34 -5.94 10.53
N PHE A 699 20.92 -5.73 9.31
CA PHE A 699 21.39 -6.46 8.14
C PHE A 699 21.72 -5.50 7.01
N ILE A 700 22.95 -5.51 6.54
CA ILE A 700 23.46 -4.63 5.48
C ILE A 700 24.41 -5.44 4.59
N ASP A 701 24.18 -5.46 3.29
CA ASP A 701 25.08 -6.04 2.28
C ASP A 701 25.65 -7.42 2.64
N GLN A 702 24.83 -8.40 2.95
CA GLN A 702 25.23 -9.76 3.35
C GLN A 702 25.97 -9.84 4.70
N LYS A 703 25.88 -8.78 5.49
CA LYS A 703 26.45 -8.68 6.83
C LYS A 703 25.39 -8.39 7.87
N VAL A 704 25.25 -9.27 8.84
CA VAL A 704 24.43 -9.08 10.04
C VAL A 704 25.31 -8.47 11.13
N SER A 705 24.85 -7.40 11.77
CA SER A 705 25.50 -6.82 12.95
C SER A 705 24.52 -6.82 14.10
N CYS A 706 24.85 -7.53 15.17
CA CYS A 706 24.04 -7.64 16.38
C CYS A 706 24.73 -6.91 17.53
N LEU A 707 23.96 -6.09 18.26
CA LEU A 707 24.42 -5.30 19.41
C LEU A 707 23.65 -5.69 20.66
N ARG A 708 24.37 -5.85 21.77
CA ARG A 708 23.82 -6.03 23.11
C ARG A 708 24.43 -5.01 24.06
N TYR A 709 23.57 -4.22 24.70
CA TYR A 709 24.02 -3.21 25.67
C TYR A 709 24.33 -3.78 27.05
N ARG A 710 23.60 -4.86 27.43
CA ARG A 710 23.79 -5.50 28.74
C ARG A 710 25.09 -6.32 28.73
N PRO A 711 25.94 -6.17 29.78
CA PRO A 711 27.16 -6.92 29.92
C PRO A 711 26.93 -8.44 29.90
N LEU A 712 27.90 -9.18 29.31
CA LEU A 712 27.95 -10.64 29.45
C LEU A 712 28.59 -10.98 30.79
N GLN A 713 27.87 -11.77 31.60
CA GLN A 713 28.33 -12.18 32.91
C GLN A 713 29.50 -13.23 32.81
N PRO A 714 30.28 -13.42 33.87
CA PRO A 714 31.31 -14.44 33.90
C PRO A 714 30.78 -15.82 33.51
N GLY A 715 31.37 -16.47 32.51
CA GLY A 715 30.99 -17.79 32.04
C GLY A 715 29.67 -17.83 31.23
N GLU A 716 28.96 -16.71 31.07
CA GLU A 716 27.70 -16.66 30.35
C GLU A 716 27.91 -17.02 28.88
N SER A 717 27.05 -17.90 28.37
CA SER A 717 26.97 -18.27 26.96
C SER A 717 25.57 -18.02 26.43
N LEU A 718 25.46 -17.22 25.38
CA LEU A 718 24.18 -16.80 24.79
C LEU A 718 24.15 -17.05 23.30
N GLN A 719 23.01 -17.52 22.81
CA GLN A 719 22.73 -17.46 21.39
C GLN A 719 22.41 -15.99 21.04
N VAL A 720 22.94 -15.52 19.90
CA VAL A 720 22.83 -14.14 19.42
C VAL A 720 21.74 -14.03 18.37
N VAL A 721 21.90 -14.82 17.30
CA VAL A 721 21.04 -14.74 16.12
C VAL A 721 21.02 -16.07 15.40
N ALA A 722 19.92 -16.40 14.76
CA ALA A 722 19.84 -17.43 13.74
C ALA A 722 19.72 -16.75 12.37
N VAL A 723 20.63 -17.08 11.45
CA VAL A 723 20.69 -16.49 10.09
C VAL A 723 20.40 -17.58 9.07
N THR A 724 19.36 -17.42 8.27
CA THR A 724 19.06 -18.32 7.15
C THR A 724 19.79 -17.84 5.91
N VAL A 725 20.60 -18.71 5.33
CA VAL A 725 21.37 -18.47 4.11
C VAL A 725 20.91 -19.42 3.01
N LEU A 726 20.62 -18.89 1.83
CA LEU A 726 20.36 -19.68 0.62
C LEU A 726 21.64 -19.81 -0.17
N GLY A 727 22.04 -21.02 -0.51
CA GLY A 727 23.18 -21.27 -1.38
C GLY A 727 22.92 -20.74 -2.78
N SER A 728 23.72 -19.79 -3.25
CA SER A 728 23.55 -19.14 -4.55
C SER A 728 24.21 -19.94 -5.68
N ALA A 729 23.49 -20.12 -6.78
CA ALA A 729 23.97 -20.74 -8.01
C ALA A 729 25.06 -19.93 -8.76
N VAL A 730 25.36 -18.69 -8.30
CA VAL A 730 26.28 -17.77 -9.00
C VAL A 730 27.76 -18.18 -8.85
N ALA A 731 28.08 -19.05 -7.94
CA ALA A 731 29.45 -19.55 -7.83
C ALA A 731 29.70 -20.70 -8.82
N MET A 732 30.26 -20.40 -9.99
CA MET A 732 30.89 -21.40 -10.89
C MET A 732 32.11 -22.03 -10.22
N GLN A 733 31.98 -22.63 -9.05
CA GLN A 733 32.99 -23.42 -8.37
C GLN A 733 32.53 -24.87 -8.29
N ASP A 734 33.43 -25.75 -8.58
CA ASP A 734 33.23 -27.20 -8.41
C ASP A 734 34.21 -27.70 -7.34
N PRO A 735 33.76 -28.07 -6.14
CA PRO A 735 32.39 -28.09 -5.64
C PRO A 735 31.90 -26.66 -5.21
N PRO A 736 30.57 -26.35 -5.33
CA PRO A 736 30.03 -25.13 -4.83
C PRO A 736 30.08 -25.10 -3.31
N THR A 737 30.51 -23.94 -2.76
CA THR A 737 30.68 -23.77 -1.32
C THR A 737 30.02 -22.51 -0.82
N VAL A 738 29.52 -22.54 0.41
CA VAL A 738 29.12 -21.35 1.17
C VAL A 738 30.17 -21.10 2.24
N THR A 739 30.77 -19.91 2.22
CA THR A 739 31.75 -19.49 3.23
C THR A 739 31.14 -18.34 4.04
N ILE A 740 31.13 -18.50 5.37
CA ILE A 740 30.70 -17.49 6.33
C ILE A 740 31.80 -17.12 7.29
N SER A 741 31.76 -15.94 7.86
CA SER A 741 32.53 -15.59 9.04
C SER A 741 31.66 -14.95 10.12
N ALA A 742 31.98 -15.20 11.37
CA ALA A 742 31.38 -14.53 12.51
C ALA A 742 32.47 -13.98 13.43
N THR A 743 32.28 -12.78 13.97
CA THR A 743 33.22 -12.13 14.89
C THR A 743 32.49 -11.58 16.11
N VAL A 744 33.15 -11.56 17.26
CA VAL A 744 32.70 -10.89 18.47
C VAL A 744 33.69 -9.81 18.89
N ALA A 745 33.20 -8.70 19.40
CA ALA A 745 33.99 -7.63 20.01
C ALA A 745 33.19 -6.92 21.12
N SER A 746 33.90 -6.36 22.09
CA SER A 746 33.35 -5.49 23.09
C SER A 746 33.88 -4.07 22.92
N ASP A 747 33.00 -3.07 22.96
CA ASP A 747 33.42 -1.66 22.96
C ASP A 747 34.00 -1.23 24.32
N GLY A 748 33.57 -1.88 25.42
CA GLY A 748 33.99 -1.55 26.80
C GLY A 748 35.16 -2.38 27.34
N SER A 749 35.50 -3.49 26.72
CA SER A 749 36.56 -4.42 27.17
C SER A 749 37.59 -4.67 26.08
N MET A 750 38.78 -5.14 26.48
CA MET A 750 39.83 -5.56 25.57
C MET A 750 39.95 -7.08 25.63
N ASP A 751 39.95 -7.74 24.49
CA ASP A 751 40.12 -9.19 24.46
C ASP A 751 41.59 -9.56 24.41
N PRO A 752 42.09 -10.34 25.38
CA PRO A 752 43.50 -10.79 25.41
C PRO A 752 43.76 -11.97 24.46
N SER A 753 42.70 -12.67 23.99
CA SER A 753 42.81 -13.88 23.16
C SER A 753 42.09 -13.71 21.82
N PRO A 754 42.48 -12.75 20.96
CA PRO A 754 41.67 -12.38 19.78
C PRO A 754 41.56 -13.50 18.72
N ALA A 755 42.22 -14.64 18.92
CA ALA A 755 42.19 -15.75 17.97
C ALA A 755 40.82 -16.48 17.95
N ASP A 756 40.10 -16.53 19.05
CA ASP A 756 38.77 -17.17 19.15
C ASP A 756 37.58 -16.18 19.05
N ASN A 757 37.91 -14.92 18.83
CA ASN A 757 36.95 -13.88 18.50
C ASN A 757 36.39 -14.01 17.08
N THR A 758 36.95 -14.87 16.24
CA THR A 758 36.51 -15.02 14.85
C THR A 758 36.43 -16.49 14.47
N VAL A 759 35.28 -16.85 13.89
CA VAL A 759 35.06 -18.19 13.32
C VAL A 759 34.77 -18.04 11.84
N THR A 760 35.48 -18.81 11.00
CA THR A 760 35.14 -18.94 9.57
C THR A 760 34.76 -20.38 9.30
N GLN A 761 33.65 -20.58 8.62
CA GLN A 761 33.21 -21.92 8.22
C GLN A 761 32.94 -21.95 6.71
N THR A 762 33.31 -23.06 6.08
CA THR A 762 33.01 -23.33 4.67
C THR A 762 32.23 -24.62 4.59
N LEU A 763 31.05 -24.58 4.03
CA LEU A 763 30.17 -25.72 3.78
C LEU A 763 30.12 -26.01 2.29
N GLU A 764 30.48 -27.25 1.92
CA GLU A 764 30.29 -27.74 0.55
C GLU A 764 28.81 -28.08 0.30
N LEU A 765 28.30 -27.59 -0.84
CA LEU A 765 26.94 -27.89 -1.25
C LEU A 765 26.91 -29.10 -2.13
N GLY A 766 26.05 -30.06 -1.82
CA GLY A 766 25.80 -31.21 -2.66
C GLY A 766 25.19 -30.80 -4.00
N VAL A 767 25.84 -31.17 -5.11
CA VAL A 767 25.32 -30.96 -6.46
C VAL A 767 24.42 -32.13 -6.84
N LEU A 768 23.20 -31.84 -7.28
CA LEU A 768 22.32 -32.85 -7.92
C LEU A 768 22.90 -33.15 -9.31
N ARG A 769 23.83 -34.08 -9.40
CA ARG A 769 24.23 -34.60 -10.70
C ARG A 769 23.10 -35.51 -11.18
N VAL A 770 22.22 -35.00 -12.04
CA VAL A 770 21.35 -35.85 -12.83
C VAL A 770 22.28 -36.61 -13.79
N ALA A 771 22.61 -37.84 -13.46
CA ALA A 771 23.18 -38.77 -14.42
C ALA A 771 22.11 -39.11 -15.46
N GLY A 772 21.83 -38.17 -16.34
CA GLY A 772 21.13 -38.42 -17.56
C GLY A 772 22.06 -39.25 -18.41
N GLY A 773 21.63 -40.48 -18.79
CA GLY A 773 22.28 -41.25 -19.84
C GLY A 773 22.25 -40.41 -21.11
N GLY A 774 23.18 -39.52 -21.27
CA GLY A 774 23.43 -38.79 -22.48
C GLY A 774 24.08 -39.73 -23.45
N LEU A 775 23.39 -39.98 -24.59
CA LEU A 775 24.03 -40.47 -25.80
C LEU A 775 25.19 -39.51 -26.12
N GLY A 776 26.41 -39.92 -25.74
CA GLY A 776 27.59 -39.15 -26.03
C GLY A 776 27.82 -39.07 -27.53
N CYS A 777 27.76 -37.93 -28.12
CA CYS A 777 28.40 -37.65 -29.41
C CYS A 777 29.90 -37.57 -29.18
N SER A 778 30.59 -38.71 -29.33
CA SER A 778 32.02 -38.69 -29.57
C SER A 778 32.24 -38.40 -31.05
N THR A 779 32.78 -37.25 -31.40
CA THR A 779 33.35 -36.98 -32.70
C THR A 779 34.67 -37.73 -32.84
N SER A 780 34.64 -38.95 -33.36
CA SER A 780 35.79 -39.57 -34.00
C SER A 780 35.44 -39.75 -35.48
N GLN A 781 36.20 -39.04 -36.32
CA GLN A 781 36.21 -39.21 -37.76
C GLN A 781 36.58 -40.63 -38.15
N SER A 782 35.67 -41.39 -38.76
CA SER A 782 35.97 -42.29 -39.88
C SER A 782 34.66 -42.88 -40.42
N GLY A 783 34.52 -42.86 -41.73
CA GLY A 783 33.32 -43.06 -42.51
C GLY A 783 32.66 -44.39 -42.40
N SER A 784 31.34 -44.37 -42.61
CA SER A 784 30.60 -45.17 -43.56
C SER A 784 29.13 -44.85 -43.48
N ALA A 785 28.51 -44.71 -44.64
CA ALA A 785 27.11 -44.45 -44.85
C ALA A 785 26.24 -45.63 -44.36
N GLY A 786 25.24 -45.32 -43.51
CA GLY A 786 24.21 -46.36 -43.22
C GLY A 786 23.62 -46.17 -41.84
N SER A 787 22.60 -45.40 -41.73
CA SER A 787 21.51 -45.47 -40.71
C SER A 787 20.70 -44.19 -40.58
N LEU A 788 20.14 -43.73 -41.68
CA LEU A 788 19.12 -42.64 -41.64
C LEU A 788 17.67 -43.17 -41.62
N LEU A 789 17.49 -44.49 -41.56
CA LEU A 789 16.16 -45.13 -41.57
C LEU A 789 15.62 -45.50 -40.17
N GLY A 790 16.44 -45.47 -39.13
CA GLY A 790 16.01 -45.85 -37.78
C GLY A 790 15.30 -44.74 -36.96
N LEU A 791 15.56 -43.51 -37.25
CA LEU A 791 15.01 -42.36 -36.49
C LEU A 791 13.63 -41.88 -36.98
N LEU A 792 13.21 -42.25 -38.19
CA LEU A 792 11.89 -41.95 -38.71
C LEU A 792 10.81 -42.98 -38.31
N ALA A 793 11.19 -44.19 -37.89
CA ALA A 793 10.25 -45.21 -37.43
C ALA A 793 9.79 -45.03 -36.01
N SER A 794 10.63 -44.45 -35.14
CA SER A 794 10.26 -44.16 -33.70
C SER A 794 9.39 -42.91 -33.55
N ALA A 795 9.51 -41.92 -34.45
CA ALA A 795 8.67 -40.72 -34.44
C ALA A 795 7.25 -40.97 -34.98
N LEU A 796 7.10 -41.97 -35.89
CA LEU A 796 5.79 -42.36 -36.43
C LEU A 796 4.98 -43.25 -35.45
N LEU A 797 5.63 -44.05 -34.63
CA LEU A 797 4.97 -44.90 -33.62
C LEU A 797 4.46 -44.09 -32.42
N SER A 798 5.13 -43.00 -32.04
CA SER A 798 4.67 -42.09 -30.97
C SER A 798 3.48 -41.19 -31.41
N LEU A 799 3.38 -40.87 -32.68
CA LEU A 799 2.23 -40.11 -33.23
C LEU A 799 0.99 -40.98 -33.45
N LEU A 800 1.13 -42.28 -33.71
CA LEU A 800 0.00 -43.24 -33.78
C LEU A 800 -0.55 -43.57 -32.38
N GLY A 801 0.30 -43.66 -31.36
CA GLY A 801 -0.11 -43.89 -29.95
C GLY A 801 -0.96 -42.76 -29.36
N LEU A 802 -0.70 -41.55 -29.78
CA LEU A 802 -1.46 -40.35 -29.33
C LEU A 802 -2.82 -40.21 -30.05
N ARG A 803 -2.97 -40.74 -31.27
CA ARG A 803 -4.26 -40.71 -31.97
C ARG A 803 -5.23 -41.83 -31.51
N LEU A 804 -4.73 -42.91 -30.99
CA LEU A 804 -5.58 -44.00 -30.45
C LEU A 804 -6.07 -43.67 -29.02
N ARG A 805 -5.33 -42.91 -28.26
CA ARG A 805 -5.77 -42.48 -26.92
C ARG A 805 -6.85 -41.36 -26.94
N ARG A 806 -6.94 -40.56 -27.99
CA ARG A 806 -7.99 -39.55 -28.15
C ARG A 806 -9.31 -40.08 -28.71
N ARG A 807 -9.36 -41.31 -29.21
CA ARG A 807 -10.60 -41.92 -29.72
C ARG A 807 -11.38 -42.71 -28.68
N ASN A 808 -10.79 -43.02 -27.52
CA ASN A 808 -11.45 -43.77 -26.44
C ASN A 808 -11.98 -42.89 -25.29
N GLN A 809 -11.91 -41.54 -25.41
CA GLN A 809 -12.53 -40.64 -24.45
C GLN A 809 -13.77 -39.90 -25.00
N ALA A 810 -14.26 -40.28 -26.17
CA ALA A 810 -15.46 -39.68 -26.76
C ALA A 810 -16.67 -40.61 -26.75
N ASN A 811 -16.62 -41.75 -26.06
CA ASN A 811 -17.75 -42.69 -25.91
C ASN A 811 -17.74 -43.31 -24.49
N THR A 812 -17.89 -42.46 -23.46
CA THR A 812 -18.52 -42.83 -22.17
C THR A 812 -19.11 -41.56 -21.59
#